data_5c1730ed2f21ff1469b18635a91041f3
#
_entry.id   5c1730ed2f21ff1469b18635a91041f3
#
_cell.length_a   1.000
_cell.length_b   1.000
_cell.length_c   1.000
_cell.angle_alpha   90.00
_cell.angle_beta   90.00
_cell.angle_gamma   90.00
#
_symmetry.space_group_name_H-M   'P 1'
#
loop_
_entity.id
_entity.type
_entity.pdbx_description
1 polymer ?
#
loop_
_entity_poly.entity_id
_entity_poly.type
_entity_poly.pdbx_seq_one_letter_code
_entity_poly.pdbx_strand_id
1 'polypeptide(L)'
;MKKISMKNGLRRCALGMALLAAMSASAGDFTPKNPMTMWYNVPSTATGVKNVWMEYSLPIGNGQLGGSLFGGLNKDEIQFNEKTLWTGKTSDMQGYGGGYGQYKNFGSIYVEDLSGVFLPGKDGDVKDYVRSLDLQEGIGRVVCSSDQYMTSYDRTYFVSNPDKVMVARYTATGKKKLHLLFSFAPGRDINASPVTYATDAGSLPYANFNGQLETVAYQATMRVVPIGGGHVLARENGIEVVGATEVVMYMAAGTDFAPNAKSRTTGVSIADLGKEMMGRVDAACKKGFPRIMADHVANFKTYTGRVSLDLNAKSNRPTNELIDHYNTLKNLDDPEARFLEQLYFHYGRYLAISSNRELMAPNNLQGIWNNVSNAPWNSDIHTNINIQMNYWPTEPTNLSDLHMPLLDYIIQNAGDENWQKAAKKYAGVEKGWTVFTESSLFGGMSIWGTNYFVANAWYCTHLWQHYRYTLDKDFLAKAFPAMWSCAEFWFERMKVAQDGTYEAPDEYSAEQNSHPKEDGTAHAQQLIYNLLLCVDEAQSILGSKVTGLTKEDLSKLQNYLEKTDKGLHTEVYDARTDKHRGWVDGRNGINKGDIILREWKYSPYHVSDDPDHRHMSHLMALYPLTQIAPTSPYFQPAVNSLKLRGDAATGWSMGWKVNLWARALDGDHAHLILKNALRHSTDYGLNQYAGGVYYNLYDAHAPFQIDGNFGCCAGIAEMLLQSHTDTLQLLPAMPSTWEAKGHVHGLKAVGNFTVDQDWKQGKLTVVSVKSHAGQPLYIQYPGIASKTMRNSAGKKVKFKAKDANTIVVSKTKVGETYTIEM
;
A
#
# COMPACT_ATOMS: atom_id res chain seq x y z
N MET A 1 67.73 -6.02 -6.83
CA MET A 1 67.43 -6.10 -5.36
C MET A 1 66.51 -4.95 -4.98
N LYS A 2 65.24 -5.17 -4.80
CA LYS A 2 64.33 -4.30 -4.01
C LYS A 2 63.22 -5.19 -3.46
N LYS A 3 63.24 -5.34 -2.15
CA LYS A 3 62.18 -6.01 -1.38
C LYS A 3 60.89 -5.25 -1.54
N ILE A 4 59.86 -5.87 -2.12
CA ILE A 4 58.48 -5.37 -2.11
C ILE A 4 57.75 -6.08 -0.97
N SER A 5 57.24 -5.29 -0.08
CA SER A 5 56.59 -5.62 1.17
C SER A 5 55.24 -6.34 0.98
N MET A 6 55.16 -7.57 1.50
CA MET A 6 53.90 -8.34 1.69
C MET A 6 53.11 -7.78 2.89
N LYS A 7 52.43 -6.67 2.73
CA LYS A 7 51.49 -6.15 3.78
C LYS A 7 50.07 -5.83 3.35
N ASN A 8 49.74 -6.02 2.08
CA ASN A 8 48.37 -5.66 1.59
C ASN A 8 47.44 -6.86 1.29
N GLY A 9 47.87 -8.10 1.62
CA GLY A 9 47.08 -9.31 1.40
C GLY A 9 46.14 -9.69 2.56
N LEU A 10 46.41 -9.23 3.77
CA LEU A 10 45.68 -9.67 4.96
C LEU A 10 44.46 -8.80 5.37
N ARG A 11 44.25 -7.65 4.74
CA ARG A 11 43.06 -6.81 5.03
C ARG A 11 41.84 -7.14 4.18
N ARG A 12 41.95 -7.92 3.13
CA ARG A 12 40.81 -8.34 2.28
C ARG A 12 40.15 -9.63 2.71
N CYS A 13 40.77 -10.45 3.56
CA CYS A 13 40.18 -11.65 4.16
C CYS A 13 39.42 -11.39 5.47
N ALA A 14 39.69 -10.26 6.13
CA ALA A 14 39.05 -9.98 7.44
C ALA A 14 37.63 -9.42 7.34
N LEU A 15 37.19 -8.87 6.20
CA LEU A 15 35.80 -8.43 6.00
C LEU A 15 34.85 -9.57 5.58
N GLY A 16 35.37 -10.69 5.12
CA GLY A 16 34.58 -11.89 4.79
C GLY A 16 34.31 -12.81 5.98
N MET A 17 35.07 -12.69 7.07
CA MET A 17 34.95 -13.57 8.24
C MET A 17 34.12 -12.97 9.38
N ALA A 18 33.79 -11.69 9.35
CA ALA A 18 32.99 -11.06 10.41
C ALA A 18 31.46 -11.31 10.28
N LEU A 19 31.00 -11.95 9.19
CA LEU A 19 29.61 -12.38 9.00
C LEU A 19 29.35 -13.86 9.37
N LEU A 20 30.34 -14.59 9.82
CA LEU A 20 30.28 -16.05 10.07
C LEU A 20 30.25 -16.42 11.57
N ALA A 21 30.22 -15.49 12.47
CA ALA A 21 30.22 -15.76 13.90
C ALA A 21 28.92 -15.28 14.57
N ALA A 22 27.82 -15.90 14.24
CA ALA A 22 26.65 -16.04 15.12
C ALA A 22 25.61 -16.88 14.39
N MET A 23 25.45 -18.13 14.75
CA MET A 23 24.18 -18.87 14.72
C MET A 23 24.42 -20.32 15.10
N SER A 24 24.48 -20.57 16.39
CA SER A 24 24.10 -21.82 17.03
C SER A 24 23.07 -21.50 18.11
N ALA A 25 22.02 -20.76 17.74
CA ALA A 25 20.88 -20.59 18.61
C ALA A 25 19.83 -21.62 18.19
N SER A 26 19.17 -22.27 19.12
CA SER A 26 17.96 -23.04 18.85
C SER A 26 16.89 -22.13 18.29
N ALA A 27 15.93 -22.64 17.53
CA ALA A 27 14.85 -21.82 16.95
C ALA A 27 14.10 -20.98 18.02
N GLY A 28 14.14 -21.37 19.28
CA GLY A 28 13.59 -20.62 20.42
C GLY A 28 14.42 -19.39 20.84
N ASP A 29 15.66 -19.26 20.37
CA ASP A 29 16.57 -18.16 20.72
C ASP A 29 16.86 -17.21 19.54
N PHE A 30 16.10 -17.33 18.43
CA PHE A 30 16.30 -16.44 17.29
C PHE A 30 15.94 -15.00 17.65
N THR A 31 16.88 -14.11 17.47
CA THR A 31 16.68 -12.67 17.60
C THR A 31 17.00 -12.01 16.26
N PRO A 32 16.00 -11.39 15.61
CA PRO A 32 16.23 -10.66 14.37
C PRO A 32 17.29 -9.57 14.52
N LYS A 33 18.15 -9.41 13.51
CA LYS A 33 19.12 -8.30 13.46
C LYS A 33 18.42 -6.93 13.47
N ASN A 34 17.35 -6.80 12.68
CA ASN A 34 16.48 -5.63 12.65
C ASN A 34 15.19 -5.92 13.41
N PRO A 35 14.78 -5.08 14.36
CA PRO A 35 13.57 -5.32 15.14
C PRO A 35 12.30 -5.46 14.29
N MET A 36 12.20 -4.69 13.19
CA MET A 36 11.07 -4.76 12.27
C MET A 36 11.28 -5.92 11.29
N THR A 37 11.22 -7.15 11.81
CA THR A 37 11.36 -8.40 11.06
C THR A 37 10.22 -9.35 11.42
N MET A 38 9.50 -9.80 10.43
CA MET A 38 8.57 -10.93 10.56
C MET A 38 9.36 -12.23 10.51
N TRP A 39 9.05 -13.21 11.36
CA TRP A 39 9.75 -14.49 11.32
C TRP A 39 8.90 -15.66 11.81
N TYR A 40 9.27 -16.88 11.40
CA TYR A 40 8.57 -18.14 11.66
C TYR A 40 9.58 -19.24 11.90
N ASN A 41 9.26 -20.15 12.79
CA ASN A 41 10.10 -21.28 13.19
C ASN A 41 9.74 -22.61 12.51
N VAL A 42 8.79 -22.58 11.57
CA VAL A 42 8.35 -23.74 10.79
C VAL A 42 8.27 -23.42 9.30
N PRO A 43 8.56 -24.38 8.40
CA PRO A 43 8.32 -24.23 6.98
C PRO A 43 6.84 -23.95 6.72
N SER A 44 6.53 -23.05 5.79
CA SER A 44 5.13 -22.72 5.47
C SER A 44 4.33 -23.94 5.00
N THR A 45 4.98 -24.84 4.30
CA THR A 45 4.41 -26.11 3.77
C THR A 45 4.11 -27.13 4.85
N ALA A 46 4.67 -26.99 6.05
CA ALA A 46 4.48 -27.91 7.18
C ALA A 46 3.36 -27.47 8.14
N THR A 47 2.71 -26.33 7.91
CA THR A 47 1.71 -25.75 8.81
C THR A 47 0.34 -26.41 8.74
N GLY A 48 0.03 -27.14 7.66
CA GLY A 48 -1.26 -27.79 7.46
C GLY A 48 -2.44 -26.87 7.15
N VAL A 49 -2.21 -25.57 6.95
CA VAL A 49 -3.26 -24.61 6.58
C VAL A 49 -3.76 -24.84 5.14
N LYS A 50 -5.03 -24.50 4.89
CA LYS A 50 -5.65 -24.73 3.57
C LYS A 50 -5.06 -23.85 2.48
N ASN A 51 -4.68 -22.61 2.78
CA ASN A 51 -4.14 -21.67 1.84
C ASN A 51 -2.80 -21.11 2.33
N VAL A 52 -1.73 -21.85 2.04
CA VAL A 52 -0.37 -21.50 2.49
C VAL A 52 0.08 -20.16 1.92
N TRP A 53 -0.34 -19.82 0.69
CA TRP A 53 0.02 -18.55 0.07
C TRP A 53 -0.56 -17.36 0.84
N MET A 54 -1.85 -17.37 1.17
CA MET A 54 -2.48 -16.28 1.93
C MET A 54 -1.95 -16.21 3.36
N GLU A 55 -1.74 -17.36 4.02
CA GLU A 55 -1.38 -17.41 5.44
C GLU A 55 0.11 -17.16 5.71
N TYR A 56 0.98 -17.73 4.90
CA TYR A 56 2.38 -17.86 5.28
C TYR A 56 3.39 -17.43 4.22
N SER A 57 2.99 -17.10 2.99
CA SER A 57 3.97 -16.59 2.02
C SER A 57 4.51 -15.22 2.46
N LEU A 58 5.79 -14.98 2.21
CA LEU A 58 6.43 -13.70 2.53
C LEU A 58 6.63 -12.88 1.26
N PRO A 59 6.00 -11.70 1.15
CA PRO A 59 6.09 -10.88 -0.05
C PRO A 59 7.42 -10.13 -0.14
N ILE A 60 8.07 -10.21 -1.29
CA ILE A 60 9.19 -9.35 -1.68
C ILE A 60 8.84 -8.62 -2.97
N GLY A 61 9.45 -7.44 -3.22
CA GLY A 61 9.15 -6.70 -4.45
C GLY A 61 9.98 -5.45 -4.64
N ASN A 62 9.95 -4.94 -5.88
CA ASN A 62 10.65 -3.72 -6.28
C ASN A 62 9.76 -2.69 -7.01
N GLY A 63 8.43 -2.83 -6.89
CA GLY A 63 7.45 -1.97 -7.56
C GLY A 63 7.06 -2.41 -8.97
N GLN A 64 7.79 -3.34 -9.58
CA GLN A 64 7.48 -3.95 -10.87
C GLN A 64 7.36 -5.46 -10.76
N LEU A 65 8.38 -6.11 -10.23
CA LEU A 65 8.44 -7.56 -10.02
C LEU A 65 8.19 -7.85 -8.55
N GLY A 66 7.27 -8.77 -8.26
CA GLY A 66 6.94 -9.25 -6.92
C GLY A 66 7.23 -10.74 -6.78
N GLY A 67 7.56 -11.18 -5.58
CA GLY A 67 7.71 -12.59 -5.25
C GLY A 67 7.02 -12.93 -3.94
N SER A 68 6.55 -14.16 -3.81
CA SER A 68 5.99 -14.75 -2.60
C SER A 68 6.84 -15.95 -2.19
N LEU A 69 7.48 -15.89 -1.03
CA LEU A 69 8.45 -16.88 -0.56
C LEU A 69 7.77 -17.89 0.35
N PHE A 70 7.94 -19.18 0.08
CA PHE A 70 7.38 -20.26 0.89
C PHE A 70 8.39 -20.86 1.87
N GLY A 71 9.66 -20.93 1.51
CA GLY A 71 10.74 -21.46 2.35
C GLY A 71 10.65 -22.99 2.59
N GLY A 72 10.17 -23.73 1.60
CA GLY A 72 10.14 -25.20 1.66
C GLY A 72 11.55 -25.80 1.69
N LEU A 73 11.73 -26.94 2.34
CA LEU A 73 13.04 -27.56 2.52
C LEU A 73 13.46 -28.41 1.32
N ASN A 74 12.73 -29.49 1.06
CA ASN A 74 12.98 -30.39 -0.06
C ASN A 74 12.67 -29.73 -1.41
N LYS A 75 11.58 -28.98 -1.47
CA LYS A 75 11.17 -28.22 -2.63
C LYS A 75 10.78 -26.81 -2.17
N ASP A 76 11.57 -25.83 -2.57
CA ASP A 76 11.28 -24.42 -2.33
C ASP A 76 10.50 -23.86 -3.51
N GLU A 77 9.58 -22.92 -3.22
CA GLU A 77 8.81 -22.21 -4.22
C GLU A 77 8.98 -20.71 -4.04
N ILE A 78 9.22 -20.02 -5.13
CA ILE A 78 9.14 -18.58 -5.26
C ILE A 78 8.05 -18.29 -6.30
N GLN A 79 6.83 -18.04 -5.89
CA GLN A 79 5.79 -17.59 -6.81
C GLN A 79 6.07 -16.13 -7.16
N PHE A 80 5.93 -15.74 -8.44
CA PHE A 80 6.26 -14.39 -8.87
C PHE A 80 5.22 -13.78 -9.80
N ASN A 81 5.17 -12.45 -9.76
CA ASN A 81 4.31 -11.60 -10.57
C ASN A 81 5.10 -10.46 -11.19
N GLU A 82 4.62 -9.99 -12.32
CA GLU A 82 5.04 -8.73 -12.92
C GLU A 82 3.82 -7.82 -13.06
N LYS A 83 3.95 -6.58 -12.61
CA LYS A 83 2.84 -5.65 -12.35
C LYS A 83 1.99 -5.33 -13.57
N THR A 84 2.54 -5.50 -14.76
CA THR A 84 1.89 -5.13 -16.03
C THR A 84 1.37 -6.33 -16.83
N LEU A 85 1.43 -7.53 -16.26
CA LEU A 85 0.88 -8.72 -16.92
C LEU A 85 -0.65 -8.76 -16.76
N TRP A 86 -1.35 -8.06 -17.64
CA TRP A 86 -2.81 -7.96 -17.68
C TRP A 86 -3.39 -8.42 -19.01
N THR A 87 -4.61 -8.98 -18.96
CA THR A 87 -5.48 -9.11 -20.13
C THR A 87 -6.25 -7.81 -20.38
N GLY A 88 -6.99 -7.73 -21.50
CA GLY A 88 -7.84 -6.60 -21.83
C GLY A 88 -7.16 -5.53 -22.67
N LYS A 89 -7.96 -4.54 -23.08
CA LYS A 89 -7.58 -3.43 -23.97
C LYS A 89 -8.08 -2.09 -23.44
N THR A 90 -7.55 -1.00 -23.95
CA THR A 90 -7.95 0.36 -23.59
C THR A 90 -9.44 0.64 -23.87
N SER A 91 -9.98 0.08 -24.93
CA SER A 91 -11.37 0.30 -25.38
C SER A 91 -12.39 -0.66 -24.78
N ASP A 92 -11.96 -1.62 -23.97
CA ASP A 92 -12.86 -2.64 -23.45
C ASP A 92 -13.80 -2.05 -22.40
N MET A 93 -15.09 -2.17 -22.66
CA MET A 93 -16.19 -1.80 -21.77
C MET A 93 -17.15 -2.98 -21.71
N GLN A 94 -16.90 -3.90 -20.79
CA GLN A 94 -17.62 -5.17 -20.69
C GLN A 94 -18.35 -5.26 -19.34
N GLY A 95 -19.30 -6.19 -19.25
CA GLY A 95 -19.99 -6.47 -17.99
C GLY A 95 -19.05 -7.06 -16.91
N TYR A 96 -19.57 -7.11 -15.69
CA TYR A 96 -18.87 -7.73 -14.55
C TYR A 96 -18.39 -9.14 -14.88
N GLY A 97 -17.17 -9.46 -14.46
CA GLY A 97 -16.58 -10.79 -14.58
C GLY A 97 -15.82 -11.07 -15.88
N GLY A 98 -15.63 -10.12 -16.78
CA GLY A 98 -14.80 -10.36 -17.97
C GLY A 98 -14.67 -9.20 -18.95
N GLY A 99 -13.65 -9.27 -19.80
CA GLY A 99 -13.47 -8.47 -20.98
C GLY A 99 -12.89 -7.06 -20.80
N TYR A 100 -12.94 -6.46 -19.62
CA TYR A 100 -12.31 -5.14 -19.40
C TYR A 100 -10.86 -5.24 -18.95
N GLY A 101 -10.40 -6.43 -18.60
CA GLY A 101 -9.04 -6.74 -18.18
C GLY A 101 -8.98 -7.44 -16.83
N GLN A 102 -7.92 -8.24 -16.67
CA GLN A 102 -7.66 -9.01 -15.44
C GLN A 102 -6.16 -9.10 -15.20
N TYR A 103 -5.75 -8.92 -13.95
CA TYR A 103 -4.37 -9.16 -13.53
C TYR A 103 -4.05 -10.65 -13.50
N LYS A 104 -2.87 -11.05 -14.01
CA LYS A 104 -2.51 -12.46 -14.17
C LYS A 104 -1.38 -12.90 -13.27
N ASN A 105 -1.44 -14.17 -12.84
CA ASN A 105 -0.33 -14.87 -12.20
C ASN A 105 0.75 -15.18 -13.26
N PHE A 106 1.97 -14.71 -13.04
CA PHE A 106 3.07 -14.95 -14.00
C PHE A 106 3.59 -16.39 -13.92
N GLY A 107 3.71 -16.94 -12.71
CA GLY A 107 4.17 -18.31 -12.46
C GLY A 107 4.96 -18.49 -11.19
N SER A 108 5.67 -19.63 -11.12
CA SER A 108 6.54 -19.98 -10.00
C SER A 108 7.91 -20.45 -10.47
N ILE A 109 8.90 -20.23 -9.61
CA ILE A 109 10.21 -20.88 -9.68
C ILE A 109 10.24 -21.96 -8.60
N TYR A 110 10.51 -23.18 -8.98
CA TYR A 110 10.77 -24.28 -8.06
C TYR A 110 12.26 -24.54 -7.94
N VAL A 111 12.71 -24.79 -6.71
CA VAL A 111 14.09 -25.17 -6.42
C VAL A 111 14.04 -26.47 -5.61
N GLU A 112 14.38 -27.57 -6.28
CA GLU A 112 14.37 -28.91 -5.66
C GLU A 112 15.76 -29.28 -5.14
N ASP A 113 15.84 -29.74 -3.89
CA ASP A 113 17.07 -30.26 -3.29
C ASP A 113 17.24 -31.73 -3.68
N LEU A 114 18.28 -32.01 -4.46
CA LEU A 114 18.65 -33.34 -4.92
C LEU A 114 19.80 -33.94 -4.10
N SER A 115 20.28 -33.27 -3.05
CA SER A 115 21.38 -33.71 -2.20
C SER A 115 21.06 -34.91 -1.31
N GLY A 116 19.75 -35.21 -1.15
CA GLY A 116 19.25 -36.25 -0.26
C GLY A 116 19.28 -35.87 1.23
N VAL A 117 19.52 -34.59 1.54
CA VAL A 117 19.46 -34.06 2.91
C VAL A 117 18.04 -33.79 3.33
N PHE A 118 17.26 -33.13 2.48
CA PHE A 118 15.87 -32.84 2.72
C PHE A 118 15.01 -33.85 1.94
N LEU A 119 14.37 -34.75 2.64
CA LEU A 119 13.53 -35.78 2.04
C LEU A 119 12.06 -35.56 2.45
N PRO A 120 11.10 -35.81 1.55
CA PRO A 120 9.68 -35.72 1.89
C PRO A 120 9.32 -36.57 3.09
N GLY A 121 8.70 -36.02 4.10
CA GLY A 121 8.28 -36.67 5.32
C GLY A 121 9.40 -37.11 6.28
N LYS A 122 10.64 -36.61 6.09
CA LYS A 122 11.80 -36.83 6.98
C LYS A 122 12.38 -35.52 7.51
N ASP A 123 11.57 -34.49 7.72
CA ASP A 123 12.00 -33.19 8.24
C ASP A 123 12.45 -33.23 9.71
N GLY A 124 12.36 -34.42 10.38
CA GLY A 124 12.74 -34.58 11.78
C GLY A 124 14.22 -34.35 12.13
N ASP A 125 15.11 -34.38 11.12
CA ASP A 125 16.55 -34.14 11.31
C ASP A 125 16.96 -32.69 11.08
N VAL A 126 16.00 -31.83 10.68
CA VAL A 126 16.24 -30.41 10.47
C VAL A 126 16.05 -29.65 11.76
N LYS A 127 17.06 -28.87 12.13
CA LYS A 127 17.08 -28.04 13.32
C LYS A 127 17.21 -26.55 12.96
N ASP A 128 16.85 -25.74 13.93
CA ASP A 128 17.05 -24.28 13.89
C ASP A 128 16.45 -23.64 12.63
N TYR A 129 15.31 -24.16 12.15
CA TYR A 129 14.63 -23.58 11.01
C TYR A 129 14.09 -22.21 11.38
N VAL A 130 14.49 -21.20 10.62
CA VAL A 130 13.93 -19.85 10.68
C VAL A 130 13.69 -19.33 9.26
N ARG A 131 12.48 -18.84 9.04
CA ARG A 131 12.10 -18.10 7.83
C ARG A 131 11.71 -16.68 8.25
N SER A 132 12.28 -15.67 7.60
CA SER A 132 12.10 -14.27 8.00
C SER A 132 11.99 -13.32 6.81
N LEU A 133 11.37 -12.16 7.08
CA LEU A 133 11.29 -11.01 6.17
C LEU A 133 11.70 -9.75 6.94
N ASP A 134 12.84 -9.19 6.60
CA ASP A 134 13.33 -7.91 7.12
C ASP A 134 12.64 -6.75 6.39
N LEU A 135 11.78 -6.02 7.09
CA LEU A 135 11.02 -4.91 6.54
C LEU A 135 11.86 -3.64 6.29
N GLN A 136 13.04 -3.54 6.91
CA GLN A 136 13.92 -2.38 6.76
C GLN A 136 14.86 -2.52 5.56
N GLU A 137 15.28 -3.76 5.26
CA GLU A 137 16.21 -4.05 4.16
C GLU A 137 15.52 -4.69 2.95
N GLY A 138 14.27 -5.15 3.07
CA GLY A 138 13.52 -5.79 1.98
C GLY A 138 14.08 -7.16 1.62
N ILE A 139 14.55 -7.93 2.62
CA ILE A 139 15.22 -9.21 2.43
C ILE A 139 14.44 -10.34 3.09
N GLY A 140 14.08 -11.36 2.30
CA GLY A 140 13.63 -12.64 2.78
C GLY A 140 14.81 -13.57 3.06
N ARG A 141 14.72 -14.37 4.13
CA ARG A 141 15.78 -15.33 4.49
C ARG A 141 15.20 -16.63 5.03
N VAL A 142 15.86 -17.74 4.72
CA VAL A 142 15.60 -19.05 5.33
C VAL A 142 16.91 -19.62 5.82
N VAL A 143 16.97 -20.02 7.09
CA VAL A 143 18.12 -20.74 7.66
C VAL A 143 17.67 -22.02 8.32
N CYS A 144 18.50 -23.05 8.25
CA CYS A 144 18.33 -24.31 8.98
C CYS A 144 19.64 -25.05 9.08
N SER A 145 19.70 -26.09 9.93
CA SER A 145 20.85 -26.99 10.06
C SER A 145 20.41 -28.44 10.04
N SER A 146 21.34 -29.33 9.73
CA SER A 146 21.20 -30.78 9.86
C SER A 146 22.41 -31.34 10.59
N ASP A 147 22.20 -31.92 11.79
CA ASP A 147 23.24 -32.57 12.57
C ASP A 147 23.77 -33.84 11.90
N GLN A 148 22.86 -34.61 11.29
CA GLN A 148 23.21 -35.82 10.57
C GLN A 148 24.28 -35.60 9.49
N TYR A 149 24.15 -34.44 8.78
CA TYR A 149 25.05 -34.07 7.70
C TYR A 149 26.07 -33.04 8.12
N MET A 150 26.08 -32.57 9.38
CA MET A 150 26.94 -31.50 9.92
C MET A 150 27.05 -30.33 8.94
N THR A 151 25.91 -29.82 8.50
CA THR A 151 25.80 -28.78 7.48
C THR A 151 24.71 -27.78 7.83
N SER A 152 25.04 -26.49 7.73
CA SER A 152 24.09 -25.39 7.84
C SER A 152 23.76 -24.85 6.46
N TYR A 153 22.49 -24.47 6.28
CA TYR A 153 21.94 -23.93 5.03
C TYR A 153 21.43 -22.51 5.27
N ASP A 154 21.74 -21.60 4.35
CA ASP A 154 21.25 -20.22 4.37
C ASP A 154 20.79 -19.82 2.97
N ARG A 155 19.55 -19.34 2.87
CA ARG A 155 18.94 -18.86 1.64
C ARG A 155 18.58 -17.39 1.82
N THR A 156 18.87 -16.55 0.84
CA THR A 156 18.58 -15.10 0.85
C THR A 156 17.84 -14.72 -0.41
N TYR A 157 16.74 -13.95 -0.27
CA TYR A 157 15.87 -13.57 -1.37
C TYR A 157 15.55 -12.09 -1.33
N PHE A 158 15.59 -11.42 -2.48
CA PHE A 158 15.14 -10.04 -2.65
C PHE A 158 14.88 -9.71 -4.11
N VAL A 159 14.17 -8.59 -4.36
CA VAL A 159 13.99 -8.06 -5.71
C VAL A 159 14.67 -6.69 -5.78
N SER A 160 15.77 -6.61 -6.53
CA SER A 160 16.54 -5.36 -6.70
C SER A 160 15.79 -4.38 -7.58
N ASN A 161 15.51 -3.16 -7.07
CA ASN A 161 14.98 -2.10 -7.91
C ASN A 161 16.08 -1.50 -8.84
N PRO A 162 17.29 -1.21 -8.36
CA PRO A 162 18.36 -0.69 -9.24
C PRO A 162 18.72 -1.62 -10.40
N ASP A 163 18.70 -2.93 -10.17
CA ASP A 163 19.13 -3.92 -11.16
C ASP A 163 17.96 -4.54 -11.92
N LYS A 164 16.70 -4.32 -11.49
CA LYS A 164 15.47 -4.87 -12.08
C LYS A 164 15.47 -6.40 -12.20
N VAL A 165 16.05 -7.08 -11.19
CA VAL A 165 16.12 -8.54 -11.09
C VAL A 165 15.66 -9.04 -9.74
N MET A 166 15.07 -10.24 -9.72
CA MET A 166 14.91 -11.06 -8.53
C MET A 166 16.17 -11.88 -8.30
N VAL A 167 16.61 -11.97 -7.06
CA VAL A 167 17.80 -12.69 -6.66
C VAL A 167 17.46 -13.69 -5.57
N ALA A 168 17.90 -14.95 -5.76
CA ALA A 168 17.87 -15.97 -4.73
C ALA A 168 19.26 -16.59 -4.58
N ARG A 169 19.80 -16.58 -3.36
CA ARG A 169 21.10 -17.15 -3.02
C ARG A 169 20.92 -18.31 -2.07
N TYR A 170 21.56 -19.42 -2.36
CA TYR A 170 21.58 -20.64 -1.56
C TYR A 170 23.03 -20.94 -1.14
N THR A 171 23.28 -21.24 0.13
CA THR A 171 24.58 -21.65 0.64
C THR A 171 24.49 -22.89 1.50
N ALA A 172 25.52 -23.71 1.43
CA ALA A 172 25.73 -24.85 2.33
C ALA A 172 27.11 -24.75 2.96
N THR A 173 27.16 -24.71 4.29
CA THR A 173 28.41 -24.64 5.07
C THR A 173 28.57 -25.90 5.91
N GLY A 174 29.55 -26.72 5.63
CA GLY A 174 29.79 -27.97 6.30
C GLY A 174 30.20 -29.12 5.36
N LYS A 175 29.79 -30.37 5.69
CA LYS A 175 30.20 -31.56 4.93
C LYS A 175 29.49 -31.75 3.60
N LYS A 176 28.22 -31.29 3.50
CA LYS A 176 27.43 -31.42 2.28
C LYS A 176 27.64 -30.22 1.35
N LYS A 177 27.54 -30.50 0.08
CA LYS A 177 27.48 -29.49 -0.98
C LYS A 177 26.07 -29.39 -1.51
N LEU A 178 25.74 -28.27 -2.16
CA LEU A 178 24.47 -28.07 -2.82
C LEU A 178 24.34 -28.99 -4.05
N HIS A 179 23.16 -29.55 -4.21
CA HIS A 179 22.72 -30.24 -5.41
C HIS A 179 21.27 -29.79 -5.65
N LEU A 180 21.06 -28.84 -6.54
CA LEU A 180 19.80 -28.13 -6.73
C LEU A 180 19.33 -28.20 -8.17
N LEU A 181 18.03 -28.32 -8.38
CA LEU A 181 17.38 -28.21 -9.69
C LEU A 181 16.43 -27.00 -9.69
N PHE A 182 16.68 -26.05 -10.57
CA PHE A 182 15.88 -24.85 -10.78
C PHE A 182 14.97 -25.01 -11.98
N SER A 183 13.67 -24.80 -11.81
CA SER A 183 12.69 -24.89 -12.90
C SER A 183 11.67 -23.78 -12.86
N PHE A 184 11.14 -23.39 -14.03
CA PHE A 184 9.97 -22.51 -14.15
C PHE A 184 8.68 -23.33 -14.27
N ALA A 185 7.62 -22.81 -13.67
CA ALA A 185 6.24 -23.21 -13.91
C ALA A 185 5.43 -21.95 -14.30
N PRO A 186 5.21 -21.69 -15.59
CA PRO A 186 4.41 -20.55 -16.03
C PRO A 186 2.97 -20.59 -15.49
N GLY A 187 2.35 -19.43 -15.31
CA GLY A 187 0.94 -19.31 -14.95
C GLY A 187 0.03 -20.03 -15.96
N ARG A 188 -1.10 -20.56 -15.50
CA ARG A 188 -1.94 -21.43 -16.35
C ARG A 188 -2.60 -20.72 -17.53
N ASP A 189 -3.05 -19.49 -17.34
CA ASP A 189 -3.93 -18.78 -18.30
C ASP A 189 -3.23 -17.57 -18.95
N ILE A 190 -1.94 -17.71 -19.24
CA ILE A 190 -1.14 -16.67 -19.89
C ILE A 190 -0.65 -17.05 -21.28
N ASN A 191 -1.04 -18.24 -21.78
CA ASN A 191 -0.60 -18.75 -23.10
C ASN A 191 0.92 -18.78 -23.26
N ALA A 192 1.63 -19.27 -22.21
CA ALA A 192 3.07 -19.34 -22.22
C ALA A 192 3.60 -20.36 -23.23
N SER A 193 4.72 -20.01 -23.87
CA SER A 193 5.52 -20.99 -24.60
C SER A 193 6.02 -22.11 -23.66
N PRO A 194 6.39 -23.29 -24.16
CA PRO A 194 7.15 -24.24 -23.38
C PRO A 194 8.41 -23.59 -22.80
N VAL A 195 8.78 -23.99 -21.57
CA VAL A 195 10.01 -23.50 -20.96
C VAL A 195 11.21 -24.07 -21.70
N THR A 196 12.11 -23.19 -22.12
CA THR A 196 13.37 -23.57 -22.74
C THR A 196 14.47 -23.59 -21.69
N TYR A 197 15.23 -24.69 -21.62
CA TYR A 197 16.46 -24.83 -20.84
C TYR A 197 17.61 -25.08 -21.80
N ALA A 198 18.54 -24.14 -21.90
CA ALA A 198 19.62 -24.20 -22.89
C ALA A 198 20.92 -23.59 -22.38
N THR A 199 21.97 -23.78 -23.12
CA THR A 199 23.30 -23.21 -22.87
C THR A 199 23.87 -22.66 -24.18
N ASP A 200 24.13 -21.37 -24.21
CA ASP A 200 24.83 -20.76 -25.32
C ASP A 200 26.34 -21.06 -25.23
N ALA A 201 27.03 -21.16 -26.35
CA ALA A 201 28.47 -21.48 -26.39
C ALA A 201 29.28 -20.49 -25.53
N GLY A 202 29.99 -21.03 -24.55
CA GLY A 202 30.83 -20.25 -23.64
C GLY A 202 30.07 -19.48 -22.55
N SER A 203 28.75 -19.74 -22.36
CA SER A 203 27.91 -19.08 -21.39
C SER A 203 27.38 -20.04 -20.29
N LEU A 204 26.79 -19.48 -19.24
CA LEU A 204 26.03 -20.22 -18.25
C LEU A 204 24.67 -20.67 -18.83
N PRO A 205 24.12 -21.82 -18.38
CA PRO A 205 22.78 -22.21 -18.73
C PRO A 205 21.73 -21.13 -18.37
N TYR A 206 20.66 -21.09 -19.17
CA TYR A 206 19.52 -20.23 -18.92
C TYR A 206 18.21 -21.01 -19.02
N ALA A 207 17.17 -20.48 -18.40
CA ALA A 207 15.81 -20.88 -18.63
C ALA A 207 14.99 -19.66 -19.03
N ASN A 208 14.05 -19.84 -19.96
CA ASN A 208 13.12 -18.79 -20.33
C ASN A 208 11.76 -19.33 -20.80
N PHE A 209 10.77 -18.48 -20.76
CA PHE A 209 9.49 -18.64 -21.45
C PHE A 209 8.92 -17.26 -21.75
N ASN A 210 7.99 -17.21 -22.72
CA ASN A 210 7.38 -15.98 -23.20
C ASN A 210 5.95 -16.23 -23.66
N GLY A 211 5.25 -15.17 -24.02
CA GLY A 211 3.93 -15.26 -24.61
C GLY A 211 3.38 -13.89 -24.98
N GLN A 212 2.13 -13.90 -25.44
CA GLN A 212 1.39 -12.74 -25.84
C GLN A 212 -0.01 -12.81 -25.24
N LEU A 213 -0.42 -11.76 -24.51
CA LEU A 213 -1.80 -11.49 -24.15
C LEU A 213 -2.46 -10.53 -25.15
N GLU A 214 -3.69 -10.10 -24.92
CA GLU A 214 -4.43 -9.26 -25.89
C GLU A 214 -3.69 -7.95 -26.20
N THR A 215 -3.01 -7.36 -25.21
CA THR A 215 -2.31 -6.09 -25.35
C THR A 215 -0.79 -6.27 -25.25
N VAL A 216 -0.31 -6.96 -24.22
CA VAL A 216 1.14 -7.01 -23.91
C VAL A 216 1.78 -8.32 -24.32
N ALA A 217 3.00 -8.22 -24.89
CA ALA A 217 3.94 -9.31 -24.94
C ALA A 217 4.68 -9.42 -23.59
N TYR A 218 5.14 -10.63 -23.22
CA TYR A 218 5.84 -10.84 -21.97
C TYR A 218 6.96 -11.89 -22.09
N GLN A 219 7.94 -11.79 -21.19
CA GLN A 219 9.08 -12.68 -21.12
C GLN A 219 9.54 -12.85 -19.67
N ALA A 220 9.93 -14.08 -19.28
CA ALA A 220 10.71 -14.37 -18.08
C ALA A 220 11.99 -15.10 -18.45
N THR A 221 13.10 -14.77 -17.79
CA THR A 221 14.42 -15.36 -18.04
C THR A 221 15.17 -15.50 -16.72
N MET A 222 15.86 -16.63 -16.49
CA MET A 222 16.78 -16.80 -15.36
C MET A 222 18.10 -17.45 -15.77
N ARG A 223 19.15 -17.14 -15.00
CA ARG A 223 20.44 -17.85 -14.97
C ARG A 223 20.78 -18.27 -13.54
N VAL A 224 21.56 -19.32 -13.43
CA VAL A 224 22.03 -19.85 -12.14
C VAL A 224 23.54 -19.95 -12.15
N VAL A 225 24.19 -19.37 -11.14
CA VAL A 225 25.63 -19.23 -11.02
C VAL A 225 26.14 -20.07 -9.86
N PRO A 226 26.94 -21.15 -10.08
CA PRO A 226 27.60 -21.89 -9.00
C PRO A 226 28.85 -21.13 -8.53
N ILE A 227 29.09 -21.12 -7.22
CA ILE A 227 30.22 -20.47 -6.56
C ILE A 227 30.85 -21.45 -5.55
N GLY A 228 32.18 -21.41 -5.44
CA GLY A 228 32.95 -22.30 -4.53
C GLY A 228 32.96 -23.75 -4.97
N GLY A 229 33.09 -23.97 -6.27
CA GLY A 229 33.17 -25.26 -6.91
C GLY A 229 31.88 -25.71 -7.58
N GLY A 230 31.84 -26.94 -8.04
CA GLY A 230 30.68 -27.54 -8.71
C GLY A 230 30.53 -27.15 -10.17
N HIS A 231 29.46 -27.63 -10.78
CA HIS A 231 29.12 -27.33 -12.18
C HIS A 231 27.61 -27.11 -12.33
N VAL A 232 27.25 -26.49 -13.44
CA VAL A 232 25.86 -26.18 -13.78
C VAL A 232 25.54 -26.68 -15.18
N LEU A 233 24.38 -27.30 -15.35
CA LEU A 233 23.96 -27.95 -16.59
C LEU A 233 22.50 -27.63 -16.91
N ALA A 234 22.17 -27.34 -18.16
CA ALA A 234 20.82 -27.38 -18.64
C ALA A 234 20.34 -28.84 -18.74
N ARG A 235 19.18 -29.15 -18.18
CA ARG A 235 18.48 -30.43 -18.30
C ARG A 235 17.16 -30.21 -19.04
N GLU A 236 16.51 -31.28 -19.42
CA GLU A 236 15.16 -31.20 -20.05
C GLU A 236 14.13 -30.49 -19.18
N ASN A 237 14.22 -30.70 -17.85
CA ASN A 237 13.24 -30.21 -16.87
C ASN A 237 13.76 -29.09 -15.95
N GLY A 238 14.97 -28.54 -16.17
CA GLY A 238 15.52 -27.50 -15.31
C GLY A 238 16.99 -27.16 -15.55
N ILE A 239 17.51 -26.30 -14.69
CA ILE A 239 18.96 -26.03 -14.57
C ILE A 239 19.46 -26.72 -13.32
N GLU A 240 20.30 -27.71 -13.47
CA GLU A 240 20.90 -28.51 -12.40
C GLU A 240 22.26 -27.96 -11.98
N VAL A 241 22.46 -27.76 -10.67
CA VAL A 241 23.76 -27.42 -10.06
C VAL A 241 24.19 -28.51 -9.13
N VAL A 242 25.45 -28.99 -9.33
CA VAL A 242 25.99 -30.10 -8.53
C VAL A 242 27.33 -29.69 -7.92
N GLY A 243 27.46 -29.86 -6.60
CA GLY A 243 28.70 -29.77 -5.86
C GLY A 243 29.22 -28.38 -5.51
N ALA A 244 28.37 -27.33 -5.64
CA ALA A 244 28.71 -25.97 -5.23
C ALA A 244 28.54 -25.75 -3.72
N THR A 245 29.28 -24.82 -3.14
CA THR A 245 29.01 -24.35 -1.76
C THR A 245 28.03 -23.20 -1.72
N GLU A 246 27.90 -22.46 -2.83
CA GLU A 246 26.99 -21.36 -2.98
C GLU A 246 26.41 -21.38 -4.41
N VAL A 247 25.13 -21.03 -4.52
CA VAL A 247 24.43 -20.90 -5.81
C VAL A 247 23.65 -19.61 -5.78
N VAL A 248 23.76 -18.81 -6.84
CA VAL A 248 22.95 -17.58 -7.00
C VAL A 248 22.11 -17.67 -8.27
N MET A 249 20.81 -17.56 -8.12
CA MET A 249 19.86 -17.39 -9.20
C MET A 249 19.60 -15.90 -9.43
N TYR A 250 19.64 -15.48 -10.69
CA TYR A 250 19.18 -14.15 -11.13
C TYR A 250 18.04 -14.34 -12.13
N MET A 251 16.92 -13.66 -11.89
CA MET A 251 15.75 -13.74 -12.76
C MET A 251 15.22 -12.33 -13.09
N ALA A 252 14.85 -12.13 -14.34
CA ALA A 252 14.12 -10.96 -14.81
C ALA A 252 12.83 -11.39 -15.50
N ALA A 253 11.77 -10.63 -15.28
CA ALA A 253 10.52 -10.75 -16.03
C ALA A 253 10.01 -9.35 -16.39
N GLY A 254 9.29 -9.24 -17.50
CA GLY A 254 8.73 -7.97 -17.95
C GLY A 254 7.77 -8.14 -19.10
N THR A 255 7.05 -7.07 -19.39
CA THR A 255 6.19 -6.93 -20.57
C THR A 255 6.68 -5.79 -21.44
N ASP A 256 6.11 -5.64 -22.62
CA ASP A 256 6.32 -4.48 -23.50
C ASP A 256 5.39 -3.31 -23.16
N PHE A 257 4.82 -3.26 -21.96
CA PHE A 257 3.95 -2.17 -21.50
C PHE A 257 4.64 -0.82 -21.58
N ALA A 258 3.96 0.14 -22.22
CA ALA A 258 4.39 1.52 -22.36
C ALA A 258 3.21 2.46 -22.07
N PRO A 259 3.10 2.99 -20.86
CA PRO A 259 1.92 3.75 -20.43
C PRO A 259 1.61 4.96 -21.31
N ASN A 260 2.63 5.63 -21.83
CA ASN A 260 2.50 6.85 -22.64
C ASN A 260 2.17 6.58 -24.14
N ALA A 261 2.24 5.33 -24.58
CA ALA A 261 1.86 4.96 -25.94
C ALA A 261 0.34 4.82 -26.05
N LYS A 262 -0.25 5.22 -27.17
CA LYS A 262 -1.70 5.05 -27.44
C LYS A 262 -2.12 3.58 -27.39
N SER A 263 -1.23 2.67 -27.83
CA SER A 263 -1.41 1.21 -27.77
C SER A 263 -1.19 0.62 -26.38
N ARG A 264 -0.66 1.40 -25.45
CA ARG A 264 -0.14 0.95 -24.12
C ARG A 264 1.04 -0.01 -24.21
N THR A 265 1.67 -0.15 -25.37
CA THR A 265 2.83 -1.02 -25.59
C THR A 265 3.90 -0.31 -26.43
N THR A 266 5.14 -0.75 -26.25
CA THR A 266 6.26 -0.29 -27.11
C THR A 266 6.18 -0.89 -28.50
N GLY A 267 5.48 -2.02 -28.67
CA GLY A 267 5.42 -2.79 -29.92
C GLY A 267 6.72 -3.51 -30.27
N VAL A 268 7.65 -3.67 -29.33
CA VAL A 268 8.86 -4.48 -29.56
C VAL A 268 8.51 -5.93 -29.77
N SER A 269 9.32 -6.65 -30.56
CA SER A 269 9.11 -8.08 -30.75
C SER A 269 9.36 -8.87 -29.48
N ILE A 270 8.71 -10.02 -29.32
CA ILE A 270 8.98 -10.96 -28.21
C ILE A 270 10.47 -11.32 -28.16
N ALA A 271 11.13 -11.47 -29.33
CA ALA A 271 12.56 -11.75 -29.39
C ALA A 271 13.42 -10.61 -28.83
N ASP A 272 13.06 -9.35 -29.08
CA ASP A 272 13.79 -8.21 -28.55
C ASP A 272 13.51 -7.99 -27.06
N LEU A 273 12.28 -8.22 -26.61
CA LEU A 273 11.94 -8.27 -25.17
C LEU A 273 12.77 -9.38 -24.47
N GLY A 274 12.91 -10.54 -25.12
CA GLY A 274 13.75 -11.64 -24.64
C GLY A 274 15.23 -11.24 -24.50
N LYS A 275 15.78 -10.51 -25.48
CA LYS A 275 17.14 -9.97 -25.39
C LYS A 275 17.29 -8.96 -24.24
N GLU A 276 16.27 -8.14 -24.02
CA GLU A 276 16.27 -7.18 -22.90
C GLU A 276 16.32 -7.91 -21.55
N MET A 277 15.44 -8.89 -21.33
CA MET A 277 15.40 -9.65 -20.07
C MET A 277 16.71 -10.44 -19.87
N MET A 278 17.25 -11.05 -20.92
CA MET A 278 18.54 -11.72 -20.85
C MET A 278 19.67 -10.73 -20.51
N GLY A 279 19.68 -9.55 -21.12
CA GLY A 279 20.66 -8.50 -20.84
C GLY A 279 20.65 -8.04 -19.38
N ARG A 280 19.48 -7.94 -18.75
CA ARG A 280 19.34 -7.64 -17.30
C ARG A 280 19.97 -8.75 -16.45
N VAL A 281 19.67 -10.00 -16.76
CA VAL A 281 20.19 -11.17 -16.04
C VAL A 281 21.72 -11.29 -16.22
N ASP A 282 22.24 -11.11 -17.44
CA ASP A 282 23.67 -11.15 -17.71
C ASP A 282 24.44 -10.04 -16.99
N ALA A 283 23.88 -8.82 -16.96
CA ALA A 283 24.45 -7.71 -16.21
C ALA A 283 24.48 -8.02 -14.69
N ALA A 284 23.42 -8.64 -14.17
CA ALA A 284 23.37 -9.07 -12.77
C ALA A 284 24.41 -10.16 -12.47
N CYS A 285 24.54 -11.18 -13.31
CA CYS A 285 25.58 -12.21 -13.17
C CYS A 285 26.99 -11.59 -13.14
N LYS A 286 27.27 -10.63 -14.03
CA LYS A 286 28.54 -9.92 -14.08
C LYS A 286 28.80 -9.04 -12.86
N LYS A 287 27.76 -8.35 -12.34
CA LYS A 287 27.84 -7.47 -11.17
C LYS A 287 28.06 -8.27 -9.87
N GLY A 288 27.41 -9.42 -9.76
CA GLY A 288 27.53 -10.37 -8.68
C GLY A 288 26.73 -10.03 -7.43
N PHE A 289 26.37 -11.06 -6.66
CA PHE A 289 25.49 -10.98 -5.49
C PHE A 289 25.89 -9.90 -4.47
N PRO A 290 27.17 -9.78 -4.01
CA PRO A 290 27.50 -8.83 -2.93
C PRO A 290 27.21 -7.38 -3.33
N ARG A 291 27.44 -7.02 -4.58
CA ARG A 291 27.23 -5.65 -5.05
C ARG A 291 25.74 -5.36 -5.26
N ILE A 292 25.00 -6.30 -5.86
CA ILE A 292 23.55 -6.16 -6.06
C ILE A 292 22.83 -6.04 -4.71
N MET A 293 23.20 -6.87 -3.73
CA MET A 293 22.64 -6.81 -2.39
C MET A 293 22.91 -5.47 -1.70
N ALA A 294 24.15 -4.97 -1.82
CA ALA A 294 24.51 -3.66 -1.24
C ALA A 294 23.69 -2.51 -1.87
N ASP A 295 23.57 -2.51 -3.20
CA ASP A 295 22.82 -1.49 -3.93
C ASP A 295 21.30 -1.61 -3.65
N HIS A 296 20.75 -2.81 -3.52
CA HIS A 296 19.38 -3.07 -3.10
C HIS A 296 19.09 -2.50 -1.71
N VAL A 297 19.90 -2.87 -0.72
CA VAL A 297 19.74 -2.41 0.68
C VAL A 297 19.85 -0.88 0.76
N ALA A 298 20.83 -0.29 0.07
CA ALA A 298 20.99 1.16 0.01
C ALA A 298 19.75 1.86 -0.57
N ASN A 299 19.23 1.36 -1.69
CA ASN A 299 18.02 1.87 -2.32
C ASN A 299 16.80 1.71 -1.40
N PHE A 300 16.60 0.53 -0.82
CA PHE A 300 15.43 0.24 0.02
C PHE A 300 15.39 1.13 1.27
N LYS A 301 16.55 1.34 1.91
CA LYS A 301 16.71 2.21 3.08
C LYS A 301 16.44 3.69 2.79
N THR A 302 16.49 4.15 1.55
CA THR A 302 16.08 5.52 1.20
C THR A 302 14.61 5.79 1.48
N TYR A 303 13.79 4.74 1.55
CA TYR A 303 12.36 4.82 1.84
C TYR A 303 12.04 4.39 3.28
N THR A 304 12.54 3.24 3.72
CA THR A 304 12.23 2.72 5.06
C THR A 304 12.76 3.62 6.15
N GLY A 305 13.93 4.23 5.94
CA GLY A 305 14.57 5.16 6.88
C GLY A 305 13.90 6.54 7.01
N ARG A 306 12.87 6.85 6.19
CA ARG A 306 12.20 8.16 6.26
C ARG A 306 11.29 8.33 7.47
N VAL A 307 10.73 7.23 7.98
CA VAL A 307 9.80 7.24 9.12
C VAL A 307 10.13 6.12 10.08
N SER A 308 10.11 6.42 11.35
CA SER A 308 10.16 5.45 12.45
C SER A 308 9.00 5.67 13.40
N LEU A 309 8.36 4.58 13.79
CA LEU A 309 7.43 4.51 14.91
C LEU A 309 8.01 3.54 15.93
N ASP A 310 8.16 3.97 17.17
CA ASP A 310 8.57 3.12 18.29
C ASP A 310 7.63 3.36 19.49
N LEU A 311 6.88 2.34 19.84
CA LEU A 311 5.98 2.32 20.98
C LEU A 311 6.65 1.78 22.25
N ASN A 312 7.99 1.83 22.29
CA ASN A 312 8.83 1.29 23.38
C ASN A 312 8.52 -0.19 23.66
N ALA A 313 8.42 -0.98 22.59
CA ALA A 313 7.94 -2.36 22.63
C ALA A 313 8.88 -3.31 21.88
N LYS A 314 8.95 -4.55 22.32
CA LYS A 314 9.76 -5.62 21.70
C LYS A 314 9.06 -6.96 21.89
N SER A 315 9.25 -7.87 20.94
CA SER A 315 8.89 -9.28 21.07
C SER A 315 9.93 -10.17 20.39
N ASN A 316 10.14 -11.35 20.92
CA ASN A 316 10.92 -12.42 20.30
C ASN A 316 10.04 -13.60 19.90
N ARG A 317 8.72 -13.43 19.82
CA ARG A 317 7.83 -14.48 19.33
C ARG A 317 7.88 -14.57 17.81
N PRO A 318 7.73 -15.77 17.22
CA PRO A 318 7.36 -15.92 15.82
C PRO A 318 6.08 -15.13 15.51
N THR A 319 5.97 -14.59 14.31
CA THR A 319 4.88 -13.67 13.95
C THR A 319 3.50 -14.30 14.10
N ASN A 320 3.32 -15.58 13.74
CA ASN A 320 2.07 -16.30 13.94
C ASN A 320 1.72 -16.42 15.45
N GLU A 321 2.69 -16.79 16.29
CA GLU A 321 2.49 -16.88 17.74
C GLU A 321 2.21 -15.50 18.37
N LEU A 322 2.79 -14.43 17.81
CA LEU A 322 2.54 -13.06 18.25
C LEU A 322 1.10 -12.64 17.93
N ILE A 323 0.58 -12.99 16.74
CA ILE A 323 -0.82 -12.76 16.36
C ILE A 323 -1.75 -13.58 17.28
N ASP A 324 -1.43 -14.83 17.53
CA ASP A 324 -2.23 -15.68 18.44
C ASP A 324 -2.26 -15.09 19.86
N HIS A 325 -1.11 -14.68 20.39
CA HIS A 325 -1.04 -13.99 21.67
C HIS A 325 -1.91 -12.73 21.70
N TYR A 326 -1.78 -11.86 20.71
CA TYR A 326 -2.56 -10.64 20.57
C TYR A 326 -4.08 -10.91 20.62
N ASN A 327 -4.53 -11.97 19.95
CA ASN A 327 -5.94 -12.35 19.89
C ASN A 327 -6.50 -12.91 21.21
N THR A 328 -5.62 -13.34 22.13
CA THR A 328 -6.05 -13.78 23.48
C THR A 328 -6.24 -12.62 24.46
N LEU A 329 -5.67 -11.44 24.16
CA LEU A 329 -5.65 -10.29 25.06
C LEU A 329 -7.03 -9.63 25.17
N LYS A 330 -7.51 -9.48 26.40
CA LYS A 330 -8.71 -8.66 26.72
C LYS A 330 -8.35 -7.17 26.81
N ASN A 331 -7.17 -6.87 27.35
CA ASN A 331 -6.61 -5.53 27.44
C ASN A 331 -5.31 -5.48 26.62
N LEU A 332 -5.14 -4.45 25.81
CA LEU A 332 -3.98 -4.25 24.94
C LEU A 332 -2.85 -3.43 25.62
N ASP A 333 -2.92 -3.17 26.92
CA ASP A 333 -1.75 -2.64 27.66
C ASP A 333 -0.71 -3.76 27.89
N ASP A 334 -0.18 -4.27 26.78
CA ASP A 334 0.78 -5.35 26.70
C ASP A 334 1.94 -4.95 25.74
N PRO A 335 3.20 -5.13 26.14
CA PRO A 335 4.34 -4.74 25.30
C PRO A 335 4.38 -5.49 23.96
N GLU A 336 3.99 -6.76 23.90
CA GLU A 336 3.99 -7.53 22.64
C GLU A 336 2.81 -7.13 21.74
N ALA A 337 1.67 -6.70 22.32
CA ALA A 337 0.59 -6.09 21.55
C ALA A 337 1.06 -4.81 20.84
N ARG A 338 1.68 -3.89 21.58
CA ARG A 338 2.26 -2.67 21.02
C ARG A 338 3.32 -2.97 19.96
N PHE A 339 4.12 -4.02 20.15
CA PHE A 339 5.10 -4.44 19.15
C PHE A 339 4.43 -4.91 17.86
N LEU A 340 3.35 -5.69 17.92
CA LEU A 340 2.60 -6.12 16.73
C LEU A 340 2.01 -4.91 15.97
N GLU A 341 1.44 -3.94 16.69
CA GLU A 341 0.87 -2.72 16.12
C GLU A 341 1.95 -1.86 15.42
N GLN A 342 3.11 -1.72 16.06
CA GLN A 342 4.28 -1.07 15.48
C GLN A 342 4.79 -1.81 14.23
N LEU A 343 4.88 -3.13 14.30
CA LEU A 343 5.29 -3.98 13.17
C LEU A 343 4.31 -3.83 12.00
N TYR A 344 3.01 -3.80 12.28
CA TYR A 344 1.95 -3.67 11.27
C TYR A 344 1.98 -2.31 10.55
N PHE A 345 2.25 -1.22 11.28
CA PHE A 345 2.50 0.10 10.67
C PHE A 345 3.67 0.06 9.68
N HIS A 346 4.80 -0.51 10.10
CA HIS A 346 5.98 -0.64 9.23
C HIS A 346 5.74 -1.62 8.09
N TYR A 347 4.91 -2.65 8.29
CA TYR A 347 4.54 -3.59 7.24
C TYR A 347 3.69 -2.92 6.14
N GLY A 348 2.71 -2.07 6.49
CA GLY A 348 1.97 -1.27 5.51
C GLY A 348 2.89 -0.39 4.65
N ARG A 349 3.86 0.29 5.29
CA ARG A 349 4.89 1.04 4.56
C ARG A 349 5.77 0.14 3.68
N TYR A 350 6.18 -1.02 4.20
CA TYR A 350 6.95 -2.01 3.46
C TYR A 350 6.22 -2.48 2.20
N LEU A 351 4.94 -2.81 2.31
CA LEU A 351 4.12 -3.22 1.17
C LEU A 351 4.01 -2.10 0.12
N ALA A 352 3.84 -0.85 0.54
CA ALA A 352 3.83 0.30 -0.37
C ALA A 352 5.17 0.46 -1.10
N ILE A 353 6.29 0.33 -0.40
CA ILE A 353 7.64 0.41 -0.94
C ILE A 353 7.92 -0.73 -1.93
N SER A 354 7.46 -1.94 -1.65
CA SER A 354 7.71 -3.13 -2.46
C SER A 354 6.81 -3.21 -3.69
N SER A 355 5.63 -2.57 -3.66
CA SER A 355 4.65 -2.63 -4.74
C SER A 355 4.58 -1.38 -5.62
N ASN A 356 5.17 -0.25 -5.21
CA ASN A 356 5.17 1.00 -5.97
C ASN A 356 6.58 1.55 -6.14
N ARG A 357 6.91 1.91 -7.36
CA ARG A 357 8.14 2.63 -7.74
C ARG A 357 7.82 3.54 -8.94
N GLU A 358 8.78 3.72 -9.81
CA GLU A 358 8.74 4.66 -10.92
C GLU A 358 7.77 4.24 -12.05
N LEU A 359 7.33 2.99 -12.07
CA LEU A 359 6.45 2.48 -13.12
C LEU A 359 5.05 3.08 -12.96
N MET A 360 4.53 3.68 -14.04
CA MET A 360 3.17 4.20 -14.11
C MET A 360 2.15 3.06 -14.23
N ALA A 361 2.04 2.29 -13.18
CA ALA A 361 1.07 1.23 -13.00
C ALA A 361 0.64 1.23 -11.52
N PRO A 362 -0.58 1.63 -11.17
CA PRO A 362 -1.02 1.65 -9.79
C PRO A 362 -1.14 0.23 -9.23
N ASN A 363 -1.22 0.13 -7.90
CA ASN A 363 -1.56 -1.13 -7.25
C ASN A 363 -2.98 -1.56 -7.65
N ASN A 364 -3.15 -2.86 -7.82
CA ASN A 364 -4.46 -3.48 -7.91
C ASN A 364 -4.98 -3.88 -6.52
N LEU A 365 -6.09 -4.62 -6.43
CA LEU A 365 -6.65 -5.10 -5.17
C LEU A 365 -5.70 -5.97 -4.33
N GLN A 366 -4.67 -6.56 -4.94
CA GLN A 366 -3.66 -7.38 -4.29
C GLN A 366 -2.24 -6.77 -4.36
N GLY A 367 -2.12 -5.50 -4.70
CA GLY A 367 -0.86 -4.81 -4.91
C GLY A 367 -0.15 -5.29 -6.18
N ILE A 368 0.80 -6.19 -6.03
CA ILE A 368 1.47 -6.89 -7.15
C ILE A 368 1.48 -8.42 -6.94
N TRP A 369 0.93 -8.93 -5.84
CA TRP A 369 1.00 -10.35 -5.48
C TRP A 369 -0.30 -11.06 -5.79
N ASN A 370 -0.24 -12.09 -6.64
CA ASN A 370 -1.37 -12.94 -7.01
C ASN A 370 -0.87 -14.31 -7.43
N ASN A 371 -1.40 -15.39 -6.84
CA ASN A 371 -1.00 -16.75 -7.16
C ASN A 371 -2.07 -17.54 -7.94
N VAL A 372 -3.17 -16.92 -8.33
CA VAL A 372 -4.27 -17.61 -9.01
C VAL A 372 -4.52 -17.03 -10.39
N SER A 373 -5.04 -17.86 -11.30
CA SER A 373 -5.39 -17.45 -12.66
C SER A 373 -6.60 -16.52 -12.70
N ASN A 374 -7.60 -16.81 -11.88
CA ASN A 374 -8.81 -16.00 -11.75
C ASN A 374 -8.81 -15.34 -10.37
N ALA A 375 -8.16 -14.20 -10.28
CA ALA A 375 -8.10 -13.44 -9.04
C ALA A 375 -9.51 -12.97 -8.60
N PRO A 376 -9.78 -12.92 -7.30
CA PRO A 376 -10.99 -12.29 -6.78
C PRO A 376 -11.15 -10.88 -7.37
N TRP A 377 -12.35 -10.55 -7.87
CA TRP A 377 -12.65 -9.29 -8.57
C TRP A 377 -11.63 -8.94 -9.67
N ASN A 378 -11.10 -9.94 -10.39
CA ASN A 378 -10.08 -9.79 -11.43
C ASN A 378 -8.76 -9.14 -10.93
N SER A 379 -8.61 -8.95 -9.61
CA SER A 379 -7.57 -8.11 -9.00
C SER A 379 -7.47 -6.74 -9.70
N ASP A 380 -8.62 -6.10 -9.88
CA ASP A 380 -8.78 -4.89 -10.67
C ASP A 380 -8.32 -3.62 -9.95
N ILE A 381 -8.42 -2.48 -10.63
CA ILE A 381 -8.25 -1.15 -10.06
C ILE A 381 -9.64 -0.67 -9.66
N HIS A 382 -10.02 -0.91 -8.40
CA HIS A 382 -11.36 -0.73 -7.87
C HIS A 382 -11.55 0.66 -7.25
N THR A 383 -12.47 1.46 -7.79
CA THR A 383 -12.53 2.92 -7.56
C THR A 383 -13.50 3.38 -6.48
N ASN A 384 -14.26 2.49 -5.85
CA ASN A 384 -15.25 2.93 -4.85
C ASN A 384 -14.71 3.03 -3.41
N ILE A 385 -13.46 2.62 -3.17
CA ILE A 385 -12.67 2.77 -1.94
C ILE A 385 -11.25 2.21 -2.08
N ASN A 386 -11.08 1.03 -2.71
CA ASN A 386 -9.88 0.19 -2.58
C ASN A 386 -8.63 0.85 -3.15
N ILE A 387 -8.67 1.31 -4.40
CA ILE A 387 -7.52 1.99 -5.02
C ILE A 387 -7.16 3.27 -4.28
N GLN A 388 -8.15 4.00 -3.78
CA GLN A 388 -7.91 5.22 -3.02
C GLN A 388 -7.19 4.89 -1.71
N MET A 389 -7.67 3.89 -0.98
CA MET A 389 -7.07 3.44 0.28
C MET A 389 -5.65 2.91 0.11
N ASN A 390 -5.34 2.28 -1.04
CA ASN A 390 -3.97 1.83 -1.35
C ASN A 390 -2.94 2.97 -1.31
N TYR A 391 -3.38 4.22 -1.45
CA TYR A 391 -2.48 5.38 -1.48
C TYR A 391 -2.67 6.34 -0.30
N TRP A 392 -3.60 6.07 0.63
CA TRP A 392 -3.78 6.92 1.81
C TRP A 392 -2.52 7.08 2.68
N PRO A 393 -1.67 6.05 2.88
CA PRO A 393 -0.47 6.22 3.71
C PRO A 393 0.68 6.95 2.98
N THR A 394 0.65 7.10 1.65
CA THR A 394 1.83 7.57 0.91
C THR A 394 2.26 8.98 1.31
N GLU A 395 1.32 9.91 1.40
CA GLU A 395 1.65 11.27 1.78
C GLU A 395 2.03 11.40 3.26
N PRO A 396 1.17 11.01 4.23
CA PRO A 396 1.47 11.24 5.64
C PRO A 396 2.65 10.42 6.15
N THR A 397 2.98 9.27 5.54
CA THR A 397 4.13 8.45 5.95
C THR A 397 5.40 8.70 5.13
N ASN A 398 5.51 9.87 4.50
CA ASN A 398 6.71 10.33 3.78
C ASN A 398 7.13 9.43 2.60
N LEU A 399 6.14 9.01 1.80
CA LEU A 399 6.29 8.17 0.61
C LEU A 399 5.60 8.82 -0.61
N SER A 400 5.58 10.16 -0.70
CA SER A 400 4.88 10.92 -1.75
C SER A 400 5.30 10.53 -3.17
N ASP A 401 6.57 10.16 -3.37
CA ASP A 401 7.09 9.64 -4.65
C ASP A 401 6.47 8.28 -5.05
N LEU A 402 5.97 7.51 -4.10
CA LEU A 402 5.25 6.25 -4.36
C LEU A 402 3.76 6.44 -4.66
N HIS A 403 3.24 7.68 -4.55
CA HIS A 403 1.90 8.04 -4.99
C HIS A 403 1.84 8.23 -6.52
N MET A 404 2.96 8.61 -7.14
CA MET A 404 3.03 8.95 -8.57
C MET A 404 2.47 7.90 -9.52
N PRO A 405 2.61 6.56 -9.29
CA PRO A 405 2.01 5.57 -10.18
C PRO A 405 0.49 5.73 -10.38
N LEU A 406 -0.24 6.08 -9.32
CA LEU A 406 -1.68 6.37 -9.41
C LEU A 406 -1.94 7.74 -10.04
N LEU A 407 -1.21 8.77 -9.62
CA LEU A 407 -1.43 10.14 -10.10
C LEU A 407 -1.22 10.25 -11.60
N ASP A 408 -0.15 9.66 -12.11
CA ASP A 408 0.14 9.63 -13.54
C ASP A 408 -0.88 8.79 -14.31
N TYR A 409 -1.34 7.65 -13.75
CA TYR A 409 -2.43 6.85 -14.33
C TYR A 409 -3.73 7.67 -14.48
N ILE A 410 -4.10 8.44 -13.44
CA ILE A 410 -5.29 9.30 -13.48
C ILE A 410 -5.13 10.38 -14.55
N ILE A 411 -4.04 11.14 -14.53
CA ILE A 411 -3.78 12.24 -15.47
C ILE A 411 -3.82 11.75 -16.92
N GLN A 412 -3.17 10.60 -17.18
CA GLN A 412 -3.11 10.03 -18.51
C GLN A 412 -4.49 9.59 -19.01
N ASN A 413 -5.23 8.80 -18.22
CA ASN A 413 -6.51 8.27 -18.65
C ASN A 413 -7.61 9.35 -18.70
N ALA A 414 -7.55 10.38 -17.85
CA ALA A 414 -8.42 11.56 -17.96
C ALA A 414 -8.26 12.30 -19.29
N GLY A 415 -7.04 12.30 -19.85
CA GLY A 415 -6.75 12.80 -21.18
C GLY A 415 -7.04 11.85 -22.34
N ASP A 416 -7.37 10.58 -22.04
CA ASP A 416 -7.62 9.55 -23.06
C ASP A 416 -9.07 9.61 -23.55
N GLU A 417 -9.25 9.44 -24.85
CA GLU A 417 -10.57 9.48 -25.51
C GLU A 417 -11.56 8.41 -25.00
N ASN A 418 -11.07 7.30 -24.43
CA ASN A 418 -11.96 6.23 -23.94
C ASN A 418 -12.74 6.64 -22.69
N TRP A 419 -12.09 7.30 -21.73
CA TRP A 419 -12.75 7.82 -20.53
C TRP A 419 -13.68 8.99 -20.85
N GLN A 420 -13.32 9.83 -21.85
CA GLN A 420 -14.17 10.90 -22.37
C GLN A 420 -15.38 10.33 -23.13
N LYS A 421 -15.19 9.34 -24.01
CA LYS A 421 -16.28 8.63 -24.69
C LYS A 421 -17.23 7.93 -23.71
N ALA A 422 -16.71 7.39 -22.62
CA ALA A 422 -17.54 6.80 -21.56
C ALA A 422 -18.42 7.86 -20.89
N ALA A 423 -17.88 9.05 -20.58
CA ALA A 423 -18.63 10.17 -20.04
C ALA A 423 -19.77 10.59 -20.99
N LYS A 424 -19.45 10.76 -22.25
CA LYS A 424 -20.48 11.10 -23.27
C LYS A 424 -21.55 10.02 -23.39
N LYS A 425 -21.15 8.76 -23.50
CA LYS A 425 -22.05 7.64 -23.76
C LYS A 425 -22.98 7.34 -22.58
N TYR A 426 -22.47 7.36 -21.35
CA TYR A 426 -23.19 6.88 -20.19
C TYR A 426 -23.73 7.99 -19.29
N ALA A 427 -23.04 9.15 -19.23
CA ALA A 427 -23.50 10.31 -18.46
C ALA A 427 -24.24 11.35 -19.29
N GLY A 428 -24.14 11.28 -20.64
CA GLY A 428 -24.80 12.22 -21.56
C GLY A 428 -24.17 13.62 -21.58
N VAL A 429 -22.88 13.74 -21.19
CA VAL A 429 -22.15 15.01 -21.16
C VAL A 429 -21.21 15.10 -22.37
N GLU A 430 -20.96 16.32 -22.87
CA GLU A 430 -20.03 16.55 -23.98
C GLU A 430 -18.59 16.78 -23.50
N LYS A 431 -18.41 17.26 -22.27
CA LYS A 431 -17.11 17.57 -21.68
C LYS A 431 -16.81 16.69 -20.47
N GLY A 432 -15.52 16.50 -20.23
CA GLY A 432 -15.04 15.77 -19.08
C GLY A 432 -14.82 14.29 -19.32
N TRP A 433 -14.57 13.57 -18.28
CA TRP A 433 -14.22 12.15 -18.28
C TRP A 433 -14.87 11.42 -17.11
N THR A 434 -14.98 10.10 -17.21
CA THR A 434 -15.43 9.27 -16.10
C THR A 434 -14.67 7.95 -16.07
N VAL A 435 -14.67 7.32 -14.91
CA VAL A 435 -14.24 5.96 -14.66
C VAL A 435 -15.31 5.29 -13.80
N PHE A 436 -15.54 4.00 -14.01
CA PHE A 436 -16.50 3.23 -13.23
C PHE A 436 -15.83 2.45 -12.11
N THR A 437 -16.62 1.72 -11.34
CA THR A 437 -16.15 1.01 -10.14
C THR A 437 -14.95 0.12 -10.42
N GLU A 438 -14.93 -0.57 -11.55
CA GLU A 438 -13.87 -1.53 -11.91
C GLU A 438 -13.15 -1.07 -13.18
N SER A 439 -11.82 -1.04 -13.13
CA SER A 439 -10.98 -0.68 -14.27
C SER A 439 -9.71 -1.52 -14.34
N SER A 440 -9.09 -1.55 -15.52
CA SER A 440 -7.83 -2.25 -15.77
C SER A 440 -6.65 -1.30 -15.92
N LEU A 441 -5.44 -1.86 -15.92
CA LEU A 441 -4.20 -1.10 -16.17
C LEU A 441 -4.24 -0.30 -17.48
N PHE A 442 -4.90 -0.82 -18.50
CA PHE A 442 -4.96 -0.18 -19.82
C PHE A 442 -6.07 0.89 -19.92
N GLY A 443 -6.89 1.08 -18.87
CA GLY A 443 -8.00 2.03 -18.86
C GLY A 443 -9.33 1.44 -19.36
N GLY A 444 -9.38 0.14 -19.64
CA GLY A 444 -10.65 -0.57 -19.86
C GLY A 444 -11.50 -0.59 -18.58
N MET A 445 -12.83 -0.64 -18.71
CA MET A 445 -13.75 -0.50 -17.58
C MET A 445 -14.88 -1.52 -17.64
N SER A 446 -15.37 -1.96 -16.47
CA SER A 446 -16.63 -2.67 -16.36
C SER A 446 -17.81 -1.70 -16.52
N ILE A 447 -18.80 -2.06 -17.31
CA ILE A 447 -20.06 -1.31 -17.39
C ILE A 447 -20.98 -1.55 -16.19
N TRP A 448 -20.64 -2.47 -15.31
CA TRP A 448 -21.25 -2.57 -14.00
C TRP A 448 -20.90 -1.32 -13.19
N GLY A 449 -21.85 -0.74 -12.49
CA GLY A 449 -21.64 0.50 -11.77
C GLY A 449 -21.56 1.76 -12.66
N THR A 450 -22.18 1.74 -13.86
CA THR A 450 -22.28 2.92 -14.76
C THR A 450 -23.04 4.10 -14.19
N ASN A 451 -23.53 4.02 -12.98
CA ASN A 451 -24.12 5.11 -12.17
C ASN A 451 -23.24 5.54 -11.01
N TYR A 452 -21.98 5.14 -11.01
CA TYR A 452 -20.96 5.57 -10.05
C TYR A 452 -19.98 6.52 -10.76
N PHE A 453 -20.49 7.67 -11.23
CA PHE A 453 -19.66 8.64 -11.95
C PHE A 453 -18.72 9.39 -11.04
N VAL A 454 -19.07 9.51 -9.76
CA VAL A 454 -18.31 10.30 -8.77
C VAL A 454 -16.90 9.77 -8.48
N ALA A 455 -16.56 8.58 -8.97
CA ALA A 455 -15.20 8.05 -8.93
C ALA A 455 -14.18 9.03 -9.54
N ASN A 456 -14.58 9.80 -10.57
CA ASN A 456 -13.73 10.83 -11.17
C ASN A 456 -13.37 11.96 -10.18
N ALA A 457 -14.33 12.45 -9.43
CA ALA A 457 -14.10 13.46 -8.41
C ALA A 457 -13.24 12.91 -7.25
N TRP A 458 -13.41 11.63 -6.88
CA TRP A 458 -12.56 11.00 -5.85
C TRP A 458 -11.11 10.86 -6.33
N TYR A 459 -10.88 10.51 -7.58
CA TYR A 459 -9.53 10.50 -8.15
C TYR A 459 -8.86 11.88 -8.10
N CYS A 460 -9.61 12.95 -8.34
CA CYS A 460 -9.08 14.31 -8.25
C CYS A 460 -8.64 14.69 -6.83
N THR A 461 -9.19 14.07 -5.77
CA THR A 461 -8.70 14.28 -4.40
C THR A 461 -7.26 13.85 -4.21
N HIS A 462 -6.81 12.77 -4.89
CA HIS A 462 -5.42 12.31 -4.84
C HIS A 462 -4.47 13.31 -5.48
N LEU A 463 -4.86 13.88 -6.64
CA LEU A 463 -4.08 14.93 -7.31
C LEU A 463 -3.89 16.15 -6.40
N TRP A 464 -4.96 16.57 -5.74
CA TRP A 464 -4.93 17.70 -4.82
C TRP A 464 -4.13 17.41 -3.55
N GLN A 465 -4.31 16.23 -2.93
CA GLN A 465 -3.58 15.84 -1.71
C GLN A 465 -2.07 15.81 -1.96
N HIS A 466 -1.61 15.27 -3.07
CA HIS A 466 -0.20 15.27 -3.42
C HIS A 466 0.35 16.70 -3.46
N TYR A 467 -0.37 17.62 -4.11
CA TYR A 467 0.04 19.04 -4.10
C TYR A 467 0.09 19.61 -2.68
N ARG A 468 -0.92 19.38 -1.84
CA ARG A 468 -0.95 19.91 -0.46
C ARG A 468 0.26 19.48 0.37
N TYR A 469 0.72 18.25 0.20
CA TYR A 469 1.87 17.71 0.94
C TYR A 469 3.22 18.08 0.34
N THR A 470 3.31 18.31 -0.96
CA THR A 470 4.57 18.59 -1.67
C THR A 470 4.77 20.06 -2.00
N LEU A 471 3.68 20.79 -2.24
CA LEU A 471 3.62 22.14 -2.81
C LEU A 471 4.33 22.26 -4.16
N ASP A 472 4.38 21.16 -4.92
CA ASP A 472 4.93 21.11 -6.27
C ASP A 472 3.94 21.73 -7.26
N LYS A 473 4.22 23.00 -7.65
CA LYS A 473 3.41 23.75 -8.62
C LYS A 473 3.55 23.23 -10.04
N ASP A 474 4.61 22.56 -10.39
CA ASP A 474 4.78 21.99 -11.73
C ASP A 474 3.96 20.72 -11.86
N PHE A 475 3.93 19.89 -10.80
CA PHE A 475 2.97 18.79 -10.70
C PHE A 475 1.52 19.30 -10.76
N LEU A 476 1.17 20.34 -9.96
CA LEU A 476 -0.19 20.88 -9.96
C LEU A 476 -0.61 21.39 -11.35
N ALA A 477 0.31 22.06 -12.07
CA ALA A 477 0.05 22.52 -13.44
C ALA A 477 -0.16 21.36 -14.42
N LYS A 478 0.54 20.21 -14.21
CA LYS A 478 0.34 18.98 -14.99
C LYS A 478 -1.01 18.32 -14.67
N ALA A 479 -1.44 18.32 -13.41
CA ALA A 479 -2.66 17.69 -12.93
C ALA A 479 -3.92 18.53 -13.20
N PHE A 480 -3.80 19.84 -13.24
CA PHE A 480 -4.93 20.78 -13.34
C PHE A 480 -5.87 20.53 -14.51
N PRO A 481 -5.40 20.22 -15.74
CA PRO A 481 -6.31 19.91 -16.86
C PRO A 481 -7.25 18.72 -16.57
N ALA A 482 -6.77 17.70 -15.88
CA ALA A 482 -7.61 16.56 -15.49
C ALA A 482 -8.65 16.97 -14.43
N MET A 483 -8.26 17.79 -13.46
CA MET A 483 -9.16 18.32 -12.42
C MET A 483 -10.22 19.25 -13.02
N TRP A 484 -9.82 20.16 -13.89
CA TRP A 484 -10.74 21.08 -14.55
C TRP A 484 -11.73 20.36 -15.43
N SER A 485 -11.27 19.43 -16.26
CA SER A 485 -12.12 18.61 -17.12
C SER A 485 -13.11 17.74 -16.32
N CYS A 486 -12.72 17.29 -15.12
CA CYS A 486 -13.64 16.65 -14.18
C CYS A 486 -14.71 17.64 -13.67
N ALA A 487 -14.35 18.90 -13.38
CA ALA A 487 -15.33 19.92 -13.00
C ALA A 487 -16.30 20.23 -14.16
N GLU A 488 -15.83 20.29 -15.42
CA GLU A 488 -16.67 20.48 -16.61
C GLU A 488 -17.70 19.33 -16.77
N PHE A 489 -17.31 18.09 -16.48
CA PHE A 489 -18.25 16.95 -16.43
C PHE A 489 -19.41 17.23 -15.47
N TRP A 490 -19.11 17.70 -14.25
CA TRP A 490 -20.13 17.97 -13.25
C TRP A 490 -20.93 19.25 -13.53
N PHE A 491 -20.35 20.26 -14.19
CA PHE A 491 -21.10 21.45 -14.66
C PHE A 491 -22.18 21.10 -15.69
N GLU A 492 -21.98 20.04 -16.47
CA GLU A 492 -22.96 19.61 -17.46
C GLU A 492 -23.97 18.59 -16.86
N ARG A 493 -23.52 17.79 -15.92
CA ARG A 493 -24.34 16.70 -15.38
C ARG A 493 -25.25 17.12 -14.22
N MET A 494 -24.81 18.04 -13.33
CA MET A 494 -25.64 18.45 -12.20
C MET A 494 -26.92 19.14 -12.65
N LYS A 495 -27.99 18.96 -11.88
CA LYS A 495 -29.29 19.61 -12.07
C LYS A 495 -29.64 20.52 -10.89
N VAL A 496 -30.60 21.42 -11.08
CA VAL A 496 -31.12 22.26 -10.02
C VAL A 496 -32.18 21.47 -9.23
N ALA A 497 -31.98 21.35 -7.92
CA ALA A 497 -32.92 20.77 -6.97
C ALA A 497 -34.09 21.71 -6.66
N GLN A 498 -35.13 21.23 -5.97
CA GLN A 498 -36.27 22.06 -5.55
C GLN A 498 -35.87 23.20 -4.59
N ASP A 499 -34.83 23.00 -3.81
CA ASP A 499 -34.27 23.99 -2.87
C ASP A 499 -33.35 25.02 -3.56
N GLY A 500 -33.15 24.92 -4.88
CA GLY A 500 -32.32 25.80 -5.67
C GLY A 500 -30.84 25.46 -5.68
N THR A 501 -30.42 24.37 -4.99
CA THR A 501 -29.04 23.87 -5.01
C THR A 501 -28.75 23.05 -6.26
N TYR A 502 -27.46 22.91 -6.62
CA TYR A 502 -27.04 21.95 -7.63
C TYR A 502 -26.80 20.58 -6.98
N GLU A 503 -27.37 19.54 -7.60
CA GLU A 503 -27.21 18.16 -7.12
C GLU A 503 -26.86 17.20 -8.26
N ALA A 504 -26.09 16.16 -7.96
CA ALA A 504 -25.76 15.08 -8.86
C ALA A 504 -26.98 14.19 -9.04
N PRO A 505 -27.46 13.99 -10.28
CA PRO A 505 -28.62 13.15 -10.53
C PRO A 505 -28.24 11.68 -10.53
N ASP A 506 -29.10 10.84 -9.99
CA ASP A 506 -29.12 9.38 -10.17
C ASP A 506 -27.79 8.69 -9.77
N GLU A 507 -27.14 9.25 -8.74
CA GLU A 507 -25.89 8.68 -8.21
C GLU A 507 -26.15 7.56 -7.19
N TYR A 508 -25.26 6.61 -7.22
CA TYR A 508 -25.26 5.45 -6.35
C TYR A 508 -24.41 5.72 -5.10
N SER A 509 -24.95 5.45 -3.91
CA SER A 509 -24.12 5.42 -2.70
C SER A 509 -23.48 4.05 -2.58
N ALA A 510 -22.17 3.99 -2.78
CA ALA A 510 -21.43 2.74 -2.78
C ALA A 510 -21.47 2.05 -1.39
N GLU A 511 -21.75 0.78 -1.27
CA GLU A 511 -22.37 -0.14 -2.24
C GLU A 511 -23.77 -0.54 -1.74
N GLN A 512 -24.63 0.42 -1.56
CA GLN A 512 -26.00 0.21 -1.04
C GLN A 512 -26.91 -0.37 -2.12
N ASN A 513 -26.72 -1.65 -2.42
CA ASN A 513 -27.44 -2.34 -3.52
C ASN A 513 -28.95 -2.49 -3.28
N SER A 514 -29.39 -2.44 -2.02
CA SER A 514 -30.81 -2.54 -1.64
C SER A 514 -31.58 -1.25 -1.86
N HIS A 515 -30.88 -0.10 -2.02
CA HIS A 515 -31.50 1.19 -2.24
C HIS A 515 -31.34 1.62 -3.72
N PRO A 516 -32.42 2.09 -4.36
CA PRO A 516 -32.30 2.65 -5.70
C PRO A 516 -31.42 3.90 -5.72
N LYS A 517 -30.88 4.22 -6.88
CA LYS A 517 -30.16 5.45 -7.14
C LYS A 517 -30.99 6.64 -6.74
N GLU A 518 -30.35 7.65 -6.16
CA GLU A 518 -31.02 8.87 -5.74
C GLU A 518 -30.19 10.09 -6.14
N ASP A 519 -30.89 11.20 -6.36
CA ASP A 519 -30.25 12.50 -6.59
C ASP A 519 -29.65 13.02 -5.29
N GLY A 520 -28.49 13.65 -5.38
CA GLY A 520 -27.89 14.33 -4.24
C GLY A 520 -27.42 13.40 -3.12
N THR A 521 -26.97 12.16 -3.42
CA THR A 521 -26.38 11.29 -2.40
C THR A 521 -25.23 11.98 -1.68
N ALA A 522 -25.12 11.80 -0.36
CA ALA A 522 -24.07 12.42 0.45
C ALA A 522 -22.67 12.13 -0.12
N HIS A 523 -22.43 10.87 -0.53
CA HIS A 523 -21.18 10.45 -1.14
C HIS A 523 -20.79 11.30 -2.36
N ALA A 524 -21.71 11.43 -3.32
CA ALA A 524 -21.45 12.21 -4.53
C ALA A 524 -21.27 13.70 -4.23
N GLN A 525 -22.18 14.27 -3.44
CA GLN A 525 -22.19 15.70 -3.16
C GLN A 525 -20.94 16.16 -2.39
N GLN A 526 -20.50 15.40 -1.38
CA GLN A 526 -19.29 15.71 -0.62
C GLN A 526 -18.03 15.70 -1.51
N LEU A 527 -17.92 14.73 -2.42
CA LEU A 527 -16.79 14.62 -3.35
C LEU A 527 -16.82 15.71 -4.42
N ILE A 528 -17.98 16.01 -5.01
CA ILE A 528 -18.13 17.05 -6.04
C ILE A 528 -17.86 18.42 -5.44
N TYR A 529 -18.43 18.75 -4.29
CA TYR A 529 -18.16 20.00 -3.61
C TYR A 529 -16.66 20.18 -3.30
N ASN A 530 -16.01 19.11 -2.81
CA ASN A 530 -14.56 19.12 -2.60
C ASN A 530 -13.77 19.32 -3.90
N LEU A 531 -14.16 18.69 -5.00
CA LEU A 531 -13.54 18.88 -6.31
C LEU A 531 -13.58 20.35 -6.71
N LEU A 532 -14.74 21.01 -6.59
CA LEU A 532 -14.90 22.42 -6.96
C LEU A 532 -14.04 23.34 -6.10
N LEU A 533 -13.94 23.09 -4.79
CA LEU A 533 -13.03 23.81 -3.89
C LEU A 533 -11.56 23.65 -4.33
N CYS A 534 -11.14 22.41 -4.61
CA CYS A 534 -9.76 22.12 -5.03
C CYS A 534 -9.42 22.77 -6.36
N VAL A 535 -10.36 22.80 -7.31
CA VAL A 535 -10.18 23.44 -8.62
C VAL A 535 -10.06 24.97 -8.48
N ASP A 536 -10.88 25.59 -7.63
CA ASP A 536 -10.83 27.04 -7.37
C ASP A 536 -9.52 27.45 -6.71
N GLU A 537 -9.07 26.70 -5.72
CA GLU A 537 -7.79 26.95 -5.05
C GLU A 537 -6.61 26.70 -6.00
N ALA A 538 -6.64 25.62 -6.78
CA ALA A 538 -5.59 25.26 -7.73
C ALA A 538 -5.41 26.35 -8.80
N GLN A 539 -6.50 26.84 -9.40
CA GLN A 539 -6.43 27.91 -10.40
C GLN A 539 -5.87 29.21 -9.80
N SER A 540 -6.25 29.53 -8.57
CA SER A 540 -5.74 30.70 -7.84
C SER A 540 -4.23 30.60 -7.59
N ILE A 541 -3.72 29.41 -7.20
CA ILE A 541 -2.31 29.14 -6.95
C ILE A 541 -1.48 29.19 -8.22
N LEU A 542 -2.01 28.65 -9.32
CA LEU A 542 -1.32 28.55 -10.60
C LEU A 542 -1.32 29.88 -11.34
N GLY A 543 -2.37 30.68 -11.19
CA GLY A 543 -2.51 32.00 -11.82
C GLY A 543 -2.26 31.95 -13.33
N SER A 544 -1.26 32.66 -13.82
CA SER A 544 -0.92 32.74 -15.26
C SER A 544 -0.40 31.43 -15.88
N LYS A 545 -0.08 30.39 -15.06
CA LYS A 545 0.25 29.05 -15.57
C LYS A 545 -0.99 28.31 -16.10
N VAL A 546 -2.18 28.71 -15.70
CA VAL A 546 -3.43 28.20 -16.26
C VAL A 546 -3.75 28.98 -17.53
N THR A 547 -3.76 28.27 -18.64
CA THR A 547 -4.11 28.86 -19.95
C THR A 547 -5.46 28.31 -20.41
N GLY A 548 -6.23 29.15 -21.15
CA GLY A 548 -7.47 28.70 -21.80
C GLY A 548 -8.74 28.86 -20.97
N LEU A 549 -8.68 29.25 -19.67
CA LEU A 549 -9.87 29.59 -18.91
C LEU A 549 -10.32 31.03 -19.20
N THR A 550 -11.61 31.19 -19.44
CA THR A 550 -12.27 32.48 -19.63
C THR A 550 -12.79 33.04 -18.29
N LYS A 551 -13.18 34.31 -18.30
CA LYS A 551 -13.88 34.88 -17.12
C LYS A 551 -15.23 34.22 -16.88
N GLU A 552 -15.89 33.76 -17.94
CA GLU A 552 -17.16 33.04 -17.88
C GLU A 552 -16.95 31.68 -17.18
N ASP A 553 -15.85 30.94 -17.49
CA ASP A 553 -15.52 29.69 -16.83
C ASP A 553 -15.31 29.87 -15.31
N LEU A 554 -14.58 30.92 -14.92
CA LEU A 554 -14.36 31.22 -13.51
C LEU A 554 -15.67 31.67 -12.82
N SER A 555 -16.50 32.46 -13.49
CA SER A 555 -17.82 32.86 -12.96
C SER A 555 -18.74 31.65 -12.81
N LYS A 556 -18.67 30.72 -13.75
CA LYS A 556 -19.41 29.44 -13.68
C LYS A 556 -18.94 28.62 -12.46
N LEU A 557 -17.64 28.46 -12.27
CA LEU A 557 -17.08 27.77 -11.11
C LEU A 557 -17.58 28.39 -9.79
N GLN A 558 -17.55 29.71 -9.65
CA GLN A 558 -18.01 30.40 -8.44
C GLN A 558 -19.52 30.20 -8.20
N ASN A 559 -20.36 30.26 -9.25
CA ASN A 559 -21.78 29.97 -9.12
C ASN A 559 -22.05 28.51 -8.67
N TYR A 560 -21.26 27.56 -9.18
CA TYR A 560 -21.41 26.17 -8.76
C TYR A 560 -20.91 25.96 -7.32
N LEU A 561 -19.79 26.58 -6.93
CA LEU A 561 -19.30 26.53 -5.54
C LEU A 561 -20.31 27.10 -4.54
N GLU A 562 -20.97 28.22 -4.89
CA GLU A 562 -21.98 28.83 -4.01
C GLU A 562 -23.21 27.96 -3.86
N LYS A 563 -23.67 27.32 -4.94
CA LYS A 563 -24.97 26.65 -4.99
C LYS A 563 -24.93 25.13 -4.92
N THR A 564 -23.74 24.49 -5.01
CA THR A 564 -23.68 23.01 -4.91
C THR A 564 -24.07 22.56 -3.50
N ASP A 565 -25.00 21.63 -3.45
CA ASP A 565 -25.33 20.89 -2.23
C ASP A 565 -24.08 20.19 -1.70
N LYS A 566 -23.81 20.35 -0.40
CA LYS A 566 -22.58 19.84 0.22
C LYS A 566 -22.69 18.39 0.69
N GLY A 567 -23.88 17.78 0.57
CA GLY A 567 -24.13 16.42 1.06
C GLY A 567 -24.05 16.28 2.58
N LEU A 568 -24.33 17.36 3.32
CA LEU A 568 -24.26 17.41 4.80
C LEU A 568 -25.66 17.55 5.39
N HIS A 569 -26.55 16.63 5.02
CA HIS A 569 -27.89 16.56 5.57
C HIS A 569 -27.92 15.76 6.86
N THR A 570 -28.77 16.15 7.80
CA THR A 570 -28.95 15.48 9.08
C THR A 570 -30.41 15.05 9.28
N GLU A 571 -30.61 14.06 10.12
CA GLU A 571 -31.91 13.65 10.57
C GLU A 571 -31.85 13.18 12.03
N VAL A 572 -33.03 13.15 12.66
CA VAL A 572 -33.17 12.60 14.00
C VAL A 572 -33.33 11.09 13.91
N TYR A 573 -32.48 10.35 14.62
CA TYR A 573 -32.61 8.90 14.72
C TYR A 573 -33.90 8.53 15.46
N ASP A 574 -34.78 7.75 14.82
CA ASP A 574 -36.03 7.25 15.42
C ASP A 574 -36.24 5.76 15.09
N ALA A 575 -35.83 4.91 16.01
CA ALA A 575 -35.94 3.46 15.89
C ALA A 575 -37.39 2.95 15.72
N ARG A 576 -38.40 3.75 16.01
CA ARG A 576 -39.80 3.35 15.84
C ARG A 576 -40.22 3.19 14.38
N THR A 577 -39.53 3.85 13.46
CA THR A 577 -39.78 3.72 12.03
C THR A 577 -39.16 2.47 11.47
N ASP A 578 -38.42 1.76 12.26
CA ASP A 578 -37.62 0.64 11.86
C ASP A 578 -38.42 -0.66 11.79
N LYS A 579 -38.77 -1.02 10.60
CA LYS A 579 -39.25 -2.38 10.27
C LYS A 579 -38.10 -3.25 9.76
N HIS A 580 -36.89 -2.68 9.63
CA HIS A 580 -35.72 -3.30 9.06
C HIS A 580 -34.77 -3.82 10.14
N ARG A 581 -34.08 -4.89 9.84
CA ARG A 581 -33.23 -5.61 10.79
C ARG A 581 -32.15 -4.71 11.40
N GLY A 582 -32.19 -4.54 12.72
CA GLY A 582 -31.11 -3.99 13.52
C GLY A 582 -31.11 -2.49 13.75
N TRP A 583 -32.03 -1.72 13.20
CA TRP A 583 -32.21 -0.30 13.54
C TRP A 583 -33.00 -0.14 14.84
N VAL A 584 -32.40 -0.37 15.99
CA VAL A 584 -33.04 -0.38 17.29
C VAL A 584 -32.52 0.71 18.21
N ASP A 585 -33.34 1.15 19.17
CA ASP A 585 -32.92 2.12 20.19
C ASP A 585 -31.75 1.57 21.01
N GLY A 586 -30.77 2.42 21.29
CA GLY A 586 -29.55 2.02 22.00
C GLY A 586 -28.51 1.30 21.14
N ARG A 587 -28.76 1.11 19.83
CA ARG A 587 -27.78 0.47 18.95
C ARG A 587 -26.44 1.19 19.00
N ASN A 588 -25.38 0.46 19.39
CA ASN A 588 -24.02 0.98 19.53
C ASN A 588 -23.96 2.31 20.34
N GLY A 589 -24.86 2.48 21.29
CA GLY A 589 -24.98 3.67 22.15
C GLY A 589 -25.69 4.85 21.51
N ILE A 590 -26.36 4.68 20.37
CA ILE A 590 -27.17 5.71 19.72
C ILE A 590 -28.63 5.50 20.08
N ASN A 591 -29.25 6.56 20.58
CA ASN A 591 -30.60 6.52 21.10
C ASN A 591 -31.53 7.35 20.22
N LYS A 592 -32.83 7.06 20.35
CA LYS A 592 -33.89 7.87 19.75
C LYS A 592 -33.71 9.33 20.16
N GLY A 593 -33.70 10.21 19.18
CA GLY A 593 -33.50 11.65 19.37
C GLY A 593 -32.09 12.13 19.05
N ASP A 594 -31.11 11.22 18.96
CA ASP A 594 -29.77 11.59 18.50
C ASP A 594 -29.78 12.03 17.02
N ILE A 595 -28.92 12.98 16.70
CA ILE A 595 -28.81 13.50 15.32
C ILE A 595 -27.71 12.71 14.59
N ILE A 596 -28.01 12.27 13.37
CA ILE A 596 -27.11 11.54 12.49
C ILE A 596 -26.99 12.23 11.14
N LEU A 597 -25.92 11.93 10.39
CA LEU A 597 -25.79 12.31 8.99
C LEU A 597 -26.61 11.37 8.12
N ARG A 598 -27.27 11.93 7.12
CA ARG A 598 -27.99 11.18 6.08
C ARG A 598 -27.05 10.66 5.02
N GLU A 599 -27.33 9.49 4.49
CA GLU A 599 -26.64 8.93 3.31
C GLU A 599 -27.31 9.40 2.01
N TRP A 600 -28.61 9.64 2.07
CA TRP A 600 -29.43 10.12 0.94
C TRP A 600 -30.06 11.48 1.29
N LYS A 601 -30.21 12.33 0.27
CA LYS A 601 -30.83 13.67 0.46
C LYS A 601 -32.32 13.56 0.81
N TYR A 602 -33.03 12.65 0.12
CA TYR A 602 -34.50 12.57 0.20
C TYR A 602 -34.96 11.35 1.01
N SER A 603 -34.26 10.22 0.90
CA SER A 603 -34.61 9.03 1.65
C SER A 603 -34.01 9.02 3.05
N PRO A 604 -34.74 8.51 4.06
CA PRO A 604 -34.23 8.41 5.43
C PRO A 604 -33.23 7.24 5.57
N TYR A 605 -32.42 7.28 6.64
CA TYR A 605 -31.34 6.30 6.88
C TYR A 605 -31.80 4.83 6.89
N HIS A 606 -33.02 4.56 7.34
CA HIS A 606 -33.54 3.20 7.51
C HIS A 606 -34.05 2.55 6.21
N VAL A 607 -33.91 3.18 5.06
CA VAL A 607 -34.14 2.52 3.76
C VAL A 607 -33.02 1.52 3.42
N SER A 608 -31.86 1.65 4.07
CA SER A 608 -30.82 0.63 4.01
C SER A 608 -31.24 -0.60 4.83
N ASP A 609 -31.18 -1.78 4.21
CA ASP A 609 -31.43 -3.07 4.89
C ASP A 609 -30.22 -3.56 5.69
N ASP A 610 -29.05 -2.92 5.55
CA ASP A 610 -27.80 -3.29 6.20
C ASP A 610 -27.27 -2.15 7.09
N PRO A 611 -27.66 -2.11 8.37
CA PRO A 611 -27.17 -1.10 9.30
C PRO A 611 -25.68 -1.20 9.58
N ASP A 612 -25.09 -2.40 9.43
CA ASP A 612 -23.66 -2.67 9.59
C ASP A 612 -22.88 -2.60 8.27
N HIS A 613 -23.44 -1.94 7.27
CA HIS A 613 -22.84 -1.87 5.93
C HIS A 613 -21.37 -1.45 6.00
N ARG A 614 -20.53 -2.18 5.26
CA ARG A 614 -19.08 -2.02 5.29
C ARG A 614 -18.57 -0.68 4.75
N HIS A 615 -19.31 -0.01 3.83
CA HIS A 615 -18.94 1.30 3.31
C HIS A 615 -19.36 2.44 4.21
N MET A 616 -18.47 3.45 4.34
CA MET A 616 -18.69 4.71 5.08
C MET A 616 -18.95 5.87 4.12
N SER A 617 -19.68 5.63 3.03
CA SER A 617 -19.82 6.55 1.89
C SER A 617 -20.36 7.94 2.26
N HIS A 618 -21.22 8.06 3.27
CA HIS A 618 -21.77 9.33 3.75
C HIS A 618 -20.84 10.09 4.70
N LEU A 619 -19.69 9.52 5.08
CA LEU A 619 -18.71 10.10 5.99
C LEU A 619 -17.43 10.59 5.29
N MET A 620 -17.47 10.74 3.96
CA MET A 620 -16.35 11.27 3.17
C MET A 620 -15.87 12.63 3.68
N ALA A 621 -16.80 13.49 4.05
CA ALA A 621 -16.55 14.84 4.57
C ALA A 621 -15.70 14.85 5.85
N LEU A 622 -15.74 13.77 6.66
CA LEU A 622 -14.90 13.60 7.85
C LEU A 622 -13.53 13.02 7.46
N TYR A 623 -13.51 11.94 6.68
CA TYR A 623 -12.29 11.33 6.13
C TYR A 623 -12.61 10.56 4.84
N PRO A 624 -11.84 10.73 3.75
CA PRO A 624 -10.53 11.42 3.63
C PRO A 624 -10.60 12.93 3.37
N LEU A 625 -11.81 13.51 3.18
CA LEU A 625 -11.97 14.94 2.95
C LEU A 625 -11.75 15.75 4.25
N THR A 626 -12.04 17.05 4.19
CA THR A 626 -11.71 17.99 5.29
C THR A 626 -12.87 18.90 5.68
N GLN A 627 -14.07 18.64 5.18
CA GLN A 627 -15.25 19.53 5.35
C GLN A 627 -15.84 19.46 6.76
N ILE A 628 -15.64 18.35 7.48
CA ILE A 628 -16.09 18.21 8.87
C ILE A 628 -14.85 18.24 9.78
N ALA A 629 -14.68 19.37 10.49
CA ALA A 629 -13.71 19.55 11.55
C ALA A 629 -14.39 19.44 12.91
N PRO A 630 -13.67 19.32 14.04
CA PRO A 630 -14.26 19.24 15.39
C PRO A 630 -15.17 20.41 15.77
N THR A 631 -14.99 21.57 15.14
CA THR A 631 -15.82 22.78 15.34
C THR A 631 -17.06 22.82 14.44
N SER A 632 -17.20 21.87 13.51
CA SER A 632 -18.34 21.80 12.61
C SER A 632 -19.61 21.36 13.35
N PRO A 633 -20.79 21.93 13.04
CA PRO A 633 -22.07 21.45 13.59
C PRO A 633 -22.40 20.01 13.15
N TYR A 634 -21.76 19.52 12.10
CA TYR A 634 -21.91 18.17 11.58
C TYR A 634 -20.97 17.15 12.23
N PHE A 635 -20.07 17.60 13.13
CA PHE A 635 -19.08 16.70 13.74
C PHE A 635 -19.74 15.61 14.60
N GLN A 636 -20.57 16.00 15.56
CA GLN A 636 -21.26 15.01 16.41
C GLN A 636 -22.23 14.12 15.62
N PRO A 637 -23.03 14.64 14.66
CA PRO A 637 -23.82 13.81 13.76
C PRO A 637 -22.98 12.78 12.96
N ALA A 638 -21.79 13.15 12.50
CA ALA A 638 -20.88 12.22 11.83
C ALA A 638 -20.38 11.11 12.76
N VAL A 639 -19.98 11.45 13.98
CA VAL A 639 -19.59 10.48 15.02
C VAL A 639 -20.75 9.54 15.35
N ASN A 640 -21.97 10.05 15.46
CA ASN A 640 -23.16 9.23 15.70
C ASN A 640 -23.42 8.25 14.56
N SER A 641 -23.29 8.71 13.31
CA SER A 641 -23.42 7.84 12.12
C SER A 641 -22.33 6.76 12.08
N LEU A 642 -21.10 7.11 12.47
CA LEU A 642 -19.99 6.15 12.56
C LEU A 642 -20.29 5.07 13.62
N LYS A 643 -20.80 5.44 14.78
CA LYS A 643 -21.24 4.50 15.82
C LYS A 643 -22.33 3.55 15.31
N LEU A 644 -23.33 4.08 14.61
CA LEU A 644 -24.42 3.26 14.06
C LEU A 644 -23.91 2.16 13.12
N ARG A 645 -22.86 2.44 12.33
CA ARG A 645 -22.23 1.45 11.41
C ARG A 645 -21.51 0.33 12.15
N GLY A 646 -21.22 0.46 13.45
CA GLY A 646 -20.55 -0.56 14.23
C GLY A 646 -19.07 -0.76 13.87
N ASP A 647 -18.42 -1.68 14.53
CA ASP A 647 -16.95 -1.82 14.52
C ASP A 647 -16.46 -2.93 13.59
N ALA A 648 -17.09 -4.10 13.60
CA ALA A 648 -16.68 -5.25 12.82
C ALA A 648 -17.07 -5.12 11.34
N ALA A 649 -16.17 -5.52 10.44
CA ALA A 649 -16.41 -5.54 9.01
C ALA A 649 -15.28 -6.28 8.25
N THR A 650 -15.17 -6.06 6.94
CA THR A 650 -14.02 -6.44 6.11
C THR A 650 -12.76 -5.68 6.52
N GLY A 651 -11.59 -6.16 6.14
CA GLY A 651 -10.31 -5.53 6.49
C GLY A 651 -10.23 -4.06 6.08
N TRP A 652 -10.49 -3.75 4.81
CA TRP A 652 -10.45 -2.35 4.35
C TRP A 652 -11.49 -1.45 5.04
N SER A 653 -12.67 -1.99 5.39
CA SER A 653 -13.66 -1.21 6.12
C SER A 653 -13.16 -0.83 7.52
N MET A 654 -12.49 -1.75 8.20
CA MET A 654 -11.82 -1.46 9.46
C MET A 654 -10.69 -0.45 9.28
N GLY A 655 -9.88 -0.59 8.21
CA GLY A 655 -8.88 0.41 7.83
C GLY A 655 -9.48 1.81 7.66
N TRP A 656 -10.67 1.93 7.02
CA TRP A 656 -11.37 3.21 6.92
C TRP A 656 -11.83 3.73 8.28
N LYS A 657 -12.41 2.86 9.10
CA LYS A 657 -12.92 3.20 10.43
C LYS A 657 -11.81 3.67 11.39
N VAL A 658 -10.59 3.10 11.33
CA VAL A 658 -9.46 3.61 12.13
C VAL A 658 -9.21 5.09 11.81
N ASN A 659 -9.18 5.47 10.52
CA ASN A 659 -9.01 6.85 10.10
C ASN A 659 -10.17 7.76 10.54
N LEU A 660 -11.41 7.29 10.42
CA LEU A 660 -12.60 8.04 10.82
C LEU A 660 -12.61 8.29 12.33
N TRP A 661 -12.31 7.30 13.17
CA TRP A 661 -12.21 7.46 14.61
C TRP A 661 -11.04 8.33 15.03
N ALA A 662 -9.89 8.26 14.31
CA ALA A 662 -8.79 9.19 14.53
C ALA A 662 -9.23 10.66 14.25
N ARG A 663 -9.99 10.90 13.15
CA ARG A 663 -10.57 12.22 12.85
C ARG A 663 -11.69 12.64 13.82
N ALA A 664 -12.38 11.68 14.42
CA ALA A 664 -13.31 11.91 15.52
C ALA A 664 -12.60 12.23 16.84
N LEU A 665 -11.27 12.23 16.87
CA LEU A 665 -10.41 12.46 18.05
C LEU A 665 -10.60 11.43 19.17
N ASP A 666 -11.09 10.25 18.84
CA ASP A 666 -11.27 9.13 19.76
C ASP A 666 -10.21 8.06 19.48
N GLY A 667 -9.04 8.22 20.13
CA GLY A 667 -7.89 7.34 19.96
C GLY A 667 -8.12 5.93 20.47
N ASP A 668 -8.84 5.79 21.60
CA ASP A 668 -9.13 4.47 22.16
C ASP A 668 -10.10 3.68 21.28
N HIS A 669 -11.08 4.35 20.67
CA HIS A 669 -11.97 3.67 19.73
C HIS A 669 -11.26 3.34 18.40
N ALA A 670 -10.42 4.25 17.87
CA ALA A 670 -9.57 3.95 16.72
C ALA A 670 -8.69 2.72 16.99
N HIS A 671 -8.13 2.61 18.18
CA HIS A 671 -7.34 1.47 18.62
C HIS A 671 -8.17 0.18 18.77
N LEU A 672 -9.42 0.26 19.23
CA LEU A 672 -10.34 -0.87 19.25
C LEU A 672 -10.59 -1.42 17.82
N ILE A 673 -10.78 -0.54 16.84
CA ILE A 673 -10.91 -0.95 15.44
C ILE A 673 -9.62 -1.60 14.95
N LEU A 674 -8.45 -1.03 15.26
CA LEU A 674 -7.14 -1.60 14.91
C LEU A 674 -6.97 -3.01 15.52
N LYS A 675 -7.42 -3.20 16.78
CA LYS A 675 -7.47 -4.53 17.40
C LYS A 675 -8.29 -5.52 16.58
N ASN A 676 -9.47 -5.12 16.13
CA ASN A 676 -10.32 -5.97 15.30
C ASN A 676 -9.68 -6.26 13.93
N ALA A 677 -8.99 -5.28 13.34
CA ALA A 677 -8.25 -5.43 12.08
C ALA A 677 -7.04 -6.37 12.20
N LEU A 678 -6.47 -6.56 13.38
CA LEU A 678 -5.35 -7.47 13.65
C LEU A 678 -5.76 -8.86 14.17
N ARG A 679 -7.06 -9.18 14.20
CA ARG A 679 -7.50 -10.54 14.53
C ARG A 679 -7.11 -11.50 13.41
N HIS A 680 -6.74 -12.73 13.76
CA HIS A 680 -6.47 -13.77 12.78
C HIS A 680 -7.75 -14.16 12.03
N SER A 681 -7.71 -14.10 10.71
CA SER A 681 -8.78 -14.57 9.82
C SER A 681 -8.46 -15.98 9.31
N THR A 682 -9.39 -16.89 9.44
CA THR A 682 -9.29 -18.28 8.91
C THR A 682 -10.16 -18.47 7.67
N ASP A 683 -10.76 -17.41 7.16
CA ASP A 683 -11.62 -17.44 5.98
C ASP A 683 -10.83 -17.03 4.73
N TYR A 684 -10.99 -17.79 3.66
CA TYR A 684 -10.32 -17.57 2.37
C TYR A 684 -11.33 -17.29 1.24
N GLY A 685 -12.60 -17.25 1.55
CA GLY A 685 -13.71 -16.97 0.64
C GLY A 685 -14.28 -15.58 0.85
N LEU A 686 -15.31 -15.24 0.08
CA LEU A 686 -16.04 -13.98 0.20
C LEU A 686 -16.87 -13.96 1.49
N ASN A 687 -16.41 -13.24 2.50
CA ASN A 687 -17.09 -13.06 3.77
C ASN A 687 -16.90 -11.64 4.30
N GLN A 688 -17.97 -10.85 4.25
CA GLN A 688 -17.97 -9.43 4.63
C GLN A 688 -17.76 -9.16 6.12
N TYR A 689 -17.77 -10.20 6.97
CA TYR A 689 -17.61 -10.08 8.43
C TYR A 689 -16.36 -10.78 8.96
N ALA A 690 -15.56 -11.38 8.05
CA ALA A 690 -14.35 -12.12 8.40
C ALA A 690 -13.05 -11.30 8.23
N GLY A 691 -13.14 -9.98 8.25
CA GLY A 691 -11.98 -9.09 8.19
C GLY A 691 -10.98 -9.36 9.31
N GLY A 692 -9.70 -9.07 9.05
CA GLY A 692 -8.59 -9.32 9.96
C GLY A 692 -7.28 -9.43 9.21
N VAL A 693 -6.34 -10.22 9.71
CA VAL A 693 -5.07 -10.52 9.03
C VAL A 693 -4.82 -12.03 8.97
N TYR A 694 -4.07 -12.46 7.96
CA TYR A 694 -3.47 -13.78 7.92
C TYR A 694 -2.14 -13.80 8.70
N TYR A 695 -1.57 -14.96 8.95
CA TYR A 695 -0.33 -15.07 9.73
C TYR A 695 0.87 -14.35 9.12
N ASN A 696 0.85 -14.04 7.82
CA ASN A 696 1.84 -13.18 7.17
C ASN A 696 1.49 -11.69 7.21
N LEU A 697 0.50 -11.29 8.01
CA LEU A 697 -0.04 -9.94 8.15
C LEU A 697 -0.70 -9.37 6.88
N TYR A 698 -0.97 -10.17 5.86
CA TYR A 698 -1.84 -9.75 4.76
C TYR A 698 -3.24 -9.46 5.29
N ASP A 699 -3.81 -8.35 4.86
CA ASP A 699 -5.18 -7.97 5.19
C ASP A 699 -6.18 -8.95 4.57
N ALA A 700 -7.19 -9.29 5.33
CA ALA A 700 -8.30 -10.12 4.89
C ALA A 700 -9.57 -9.29 4.72
N HIS A 701 -10.02 -9.20 3.48
CA HIS A 701 -11.43 -8.82 3.23
C HIS A 701 -12.39 -9.82 3.92
N ALA A 702 -12.42 -11.17 3.85
CA ALA A 702 -11.68 -12.20 3.17
C ALA A 702 -12.18 -12.39 1.70
N PRO A 703 -11.38 -12.83 0.72
CA PRO A 703 -9.97 -13.23 0.82
C PRO A 703 -8.99 -12.05 0.93
N PHE A 704 -7.69 -12.28 0.68
CA PHE A 704 -6.66 -11.23 0.71
C PHE A 704 -7.00 -10.05 -0.22
N GLN A 705 -7.02 -8.87 0.37
CA GLN A 705 -6.95 -7.56 -0.30
C GLN A 705 -5.94 -6.69 0.46
N ILE A 706 -5.14 -5.90 -0.29
CA ILE A 706 -4.02 -5.14 0.31
C ILE A 706 -4.44 -3.81 0.93
N ASP A 707 -5.62 -3.34 0.59
CA ASP A 707 -6.12 -2.01 0.95
C ASP A 707 -6.27 -1.79 2.46
N GLY A 708 -6.69 -2.80 3.22
CA GLY A 708 -6.77 -2.70 4.67
C GLY A 708 -5.40 -2.55 5.34
N ASN A 709 -4.34 -3.17 4.81
CA ASN A 709 -2.96 -2.92 5.26
C ASN A 709 -2.60 -1.43 5.15
N PHE A 710 -2.94 -0.80 4.02
CA PHE A 710 -2.66 0.62 3.78
C PHE A 710 -3.58 1.54 4.57
N GLY A 711 -4.86 1.20 4.68
CA GLY A 711 -5.84 1.95 5.47
C GLY A 711 -5.46 2.03 6.95
N CYS A 712 -5.07 0.91 7.56
CA CYS A 712 -4.60 0.86 8.94
C CYS A 712 -3.28 1.63 9.13
N CYS A 713 -2.35 1.54 8.18
CA CYS A 713 -1.09 2.30 8.21
C CYS A 713 -1.35 3.82 8.20
N ALA A 714 -2.26 4.29 7.33
CA ALA A 714 -2.70 5.69 7.30
C ALA A 714 -3.41 6.10 8.59
N GLY A 715 -4.28 5.22 9.12
CA GLY A 715 -5.02 5.45 10.37
C GLY A 715 -4.09 5.62 11.58
N ILE A 716 -3.07 4.80 11.71
CA ILE A 716 -2.04 4.96 12.75
C ILE A 716 -1.32 6.32 12.62
N ALA A 717 -1.00 6.74 11.39
CA ALA A 717 -0.43 8.07 11.17
C ALA A 717 -1.40 9.20 11.57
N GLU A 718 -2.71 9.09 11.23
CA GLU A 718 -3.77 10.05 11.62
C GLU A 718 -4.00 10.11 13.14
N MET A 719 -3.82 8.98 13.85
CA MET A 719 -3.89 8.98 15.33
C MET A 719 -2.78 9.83 15.95
N LEU A 720 -1.61 9.92 15.31
CA LEU A 720 -0.41 10.57 15.83
C LEU A 720 -0.19 11.99 15.30
N LEU A 721 -0.61 12.27 14.07
CA LEU A 721 -0.45 13.59 13.44
C LEU A 721 -1.57 13.86 12.44
N GLN A 722 -2.31 14.95 12.64
CA GLN A 722 -3.26 15.47 11.66
C GLN A 722 -2.84 16.86 11.18
N SER A 723 -3.08 17.14 9.89
CA SER A 723 -2.77 18.45 9.29
C SER A 723 -3.79 18.88 8.24
N HIS A 724 -4.91 18.19 8.16
CA HIS A 724 -5.94 18.39 7.13
C HIS A 724 -6.59 19.80 7.17
N THR A 725 -6.55 20.47 8.32
CA THR A 725 -7.05 21.85 8.51
C THR A 725 -5.94 22.91 8.45
N ASP A 726 -4.82 22.62 7.78
CA ASP A 726 -3.61 23.44 7.68
C ASP A 726 -2.96 23.78 9.04
N THR A 727 -3.37 23.08 10.08
CA THR A 727 -2.80 23.16 11.42
C THR A 727 -2.27 21.78 11.81
N LEU A 728 -1.02 21.70 12.24
CA LEU A 728 -0.42 20.48 12.75
C LEU A 728 -1.00 20.19 14.13
N GLN A 729 -1.87 19.22 14.21
CA GLN A 729 -2.45 18.70 15.46
C GLN A 729 -1.58 17.53 15.93
N LEU A 730 -0.93 17.70 17.07
CA LEU A 730 0.06 16.75 17.59
C LEU A 730 -0.62 15.76 18.54
N LEU A 731 -0.41 14.45 18.30
CA LEU A 731 -0.99 13.33 19.05
C LEU A 731 -2.52 13.47 19.26
N PRO A 732 -3.30 13.83 18.21
CA PRO A 732 -4.70 14.23 18.36
C PRO A 732 -5.62 13.09 18.80
N ALA A 733 -5.25 11.84 18.52
CA ALA A 733 -6.03 10.65 18.83
C ALA A 733 -5.12 9.48 19.28
N MET A 734 -4.15 9.79 20.16
CA MET A 734 -3.28 8.77 20.74
C MET A 734 -4.07 7.89 21.71
N PRO A 735 -4.04 6.56 21.59
CA PRO A 735 -4.76 5.68 22.49
C PRO A 735 -4.04 5.58 23.85
N SER A 736 -4.81 5.31 24.89
CA SER A 736 -4.30 5.19 26.26
C SER A 736 -3.21 4.14 26.43
N THR A 737 -3.23 3.06 25.64
CA THR A 737 -2.24 1.98 25.66
C THR A 737 -0.86 2.37 25.12
N TRP A 738 -0.75 3.48 24.34
CA TRP A 738 0.54 3.98 23.81
C TRP A 738 1.13 5.12 24.62
N GLU A 739 0.44 5.57 25.67
CA GLU A 739 0.85 6.73 26.48
C GLU A 739 2.17 6.57 27.23
N ALA A 740 2.54 5.33 27.59
CA ALA A 740 3.67 5.10 28.49
C ALA A 740 4.95 5.81 28.01
N LYS A 741 5.40 5.54 26.81
CA LYS A 741 6.52 6.18 26.12
C LYS A 741 6.54 5.75 24.66
N GLY A 742 6.93 6.64 23.79
CA GLY A 742 7.17 6.32 22.38
C GLY A 742 7.68 7.51 21.60
N HIS A 743 7.88 7.27 20.30
CA HIS A 743 8.15 8.34 19.36
C HIS A 743 7.60 7.98 17.95
N VAL A 744 7.29 9.00 17.19
CA VAL A 744 7.12 8.91 15.74
C VAL A 744 7.95 10.01 15.10
N HIS A 745 8.88 9.65 14.23
CA HIS A 745 9.74 10.59 13.52
C HIS A 745 9.54 10.47 12.01
N GLY A 746 9.59 11.59 11.32
CA GLY A 746 9.59 11.66 9.87
C GLY A 746 8.21 11.70 9.20
N LEU A 747 7.09 11.78 9.95
CA LEU A 747 5.78 11.95 9.34
C LEU A 747 5.71 13.24 8.53
N LYS A 748 5.00 13.19 7.40
CA LYS A 748 4.74 14.36 6.57
C LYS A 748 3.42 15.03 6.97
N ALA A 749 3.39 16.35 6.79
CA ALA A 749 2.20 17.16 6.98
C ALA A 749 1.98 18.10 5.80
N VAL A 750 0.73 18.54 5.65
CA VAL A 750 0.32 19.58 4.68
C VAL A 750 1.19 20.81 4.85
N GLY A 751 1.52 21.49 3.73
CA GLY A 751 2.45 22.62 3.71
C GLY A 751 3.91 22.20 3.57
N ASN A 752 4.16 20.93 3.24
CA ASN A 752 5.48 20.34 3.04
C ASN A 752 6.35 20.43 4.29
N PHE A 753 5.80 19.97 5.41
CA PHE A 753 6.52 19.81 6.68
C PHE A 753 6.87 18.35 6.94
N THR A 754 7.97 18.12 7.68
CA THR A 754 8.27 16.82 8.30
C THR A 754 8.26 17.02 9.81
N VAL A 755 7.60 16.09 10.53
CA VAL A 755 7.32 16.23 11.96
C VAL A 755 7.86 15.03 12.72
N ASP A 756 8.61 15.30 13.78
CA ASP A 756 9.09 14.33 14.76
C ASP A 756 8.43 14.62 16.10
N GLN A 757 7.94 13.59 16.79
CA GLN A 757 7.25 13.69 18.06
C GLN A 757 7.77 12.61 19.02
N ASP A 758 8.15 13.02 20.24
CA ASP A 758 8.46 12.12 21.34
C ASP A 758 7.47 12.38 22.48
N TRP A 759 6.98 11.29 23.11
CA TRP A 759 6.05 11.39 24.23
C TRP A 759 6.41 10.47 25.38
N LYS A 760 5.90 10.83 26.57
CA LYS A 760 5.97 10.03 27.79
C LYS A 760 4.74 10.33 28.66
N GLN A 761 4.13 9.29 29.21
CA GLN A 761 2.95 9.40 30.10
C GLN A 761 1.82 10.24 29.47
N GLY A 762 1.49 9.95 28.22
CA GLY A 762 0.44 10.62 27.46
C GLY A 762 0.75 12.07 27.07
N LYS A 763 1.96 12.56 27.34
CA LYS A 763 2.33 13.95 27.06
C LYS A 763 3.50 14.03 26.09
N LEU A 764 3.34 14.92 25.11
CA LEU A 764 4.43 15.29 24.23
C LEU A 764 5.60 15.81 25.07
N THR A 765 6.81 15.34 24.79
CA THR A 765 8.04 15.81 25.45
C THR A 765 8.89 16.70 24.54
N VAL A 766 8.97 16.32 23.27
CA VAL A 766 9.66 17.09 22.24
C VAL A 766 8.87 17.02 20.95
N VAL A 767 8.77 18.11 20.24
CA VAL A 767 8.35 18.15 18.83
C VAL A 767 9.37 18.91 18.01
N SER A 768 9.74 18.34 16.85
CA SER A 768 10.56 19.00 15.86
C SER A 768 9.83 19.05 14.51
N VAL A 769 9.77 20.23 13.90
CA VAL A 769 9.12 20.46 12.61
C VAL A 769 10.12 21.03 11.64
N LYS A 770 10.44 20.28 10.57
CA LYS A 770 11.29 20.74 9.48
C LYS A 770 10.43 21.34 8.36
N SER A 771 10.70 22.59 7.99
CA SER A 771 10.02 23.25 6.88
C SER A 771 10.78 23.01 5.58
N HIS A 772 10.10 22.47 4.54
CA HIS A 772 10.71 22.26 3.22
C HIS A 772 10.35 23.37 2.21
N ALA A 773 9.30 24.12 2.47
CA ALA A 773 8.78 25.12 1.52
C ALA A 773 8.62 26.54 2.08
N GLY A 774 8.99 26.79 3.35
CA GLY A 774 8.95 28.13 3.94
C GLY A 774 7.54 28.65 4.26
N GLN A 775 6.56 27.77 4.34
CA GLN A 775 5.15 28.12 4.60
C GLN A 775 4.93 28.61 6.04
N PRO A 776 3.84 29.33 6.32
CA PRO A 776 3.40 29.56 7.70
C PRO A 776 3.19 28.23 8.41
N LEU A 777 3.66 28.15 9.67
CA LEU A 777 3.56 26.95 10.48
C LEU A 777 2.58 27.17 11.62
N TYR A 778 1.46 26.45 11.59
CA TYR A 778 0.46 26.41 12.64
C TYR A 778 0.61 25.08 13.41
N ILE A 779 0.73 25.17 14.74
CA ILE A 779 0.84 23.98 15.60
C ILE A 779 -0.19 24.07 16.71
N GLN A 780 -0.89 22.98 16.92
CA GLN A 780 -1.88 22.84 18.00
C GLN A 780 -1.50 21.67 18.92
N TYR A 781 -1.37 21.98 20.21
CA TYR A 781 -1.18 21.02 21.30
C TYR A 781 -1.48 21.70 22.65
N PRO A 782 -2.07 21.00 23.64
CA PRO A 782 -2.40 21.60 24.93
C PRO A 782 -1.23 22.34 25.59
N GLY A 783 -1.41 23.64 25.89
CA GLY A 783 -0.43 24.45 26.58
C GLY A 783 0.80 24.88 25.78
N ILE A 784 0.86 24.64 24.49
CA ILE A 784 2.03 24.93 23.63
C ILE A 784 2.39 26.42 23.60
N ALA A 785 1.44 27.33 23.78
CA ALA A 785 1.67 28.78 23.72
C ALA A 785 2.59 29.29 24.86
N SER A 786 2.71 28.53 25.97
CA SER A 786 3.61 28.85 27.08
C SER A 786 5.05 28.41 26.86
N LYS A 787 5.32 27.66 25.80
CA LYS A 787 6.63 27.02 25.56
C LYS A 787 7.57 27.89 24.75
N THR A 788 8.83 27.49 24.66
CA THR A 788 9.85 28.18 23.87
C THR A 788 10.19 27.36 22.64
N MET A 789 10.09 27.99 21.46
CA MET A 789 10.54 27.39 20.21
C MET A 789 11.97 27.84 19.90
N ARG A 790 12.80 26.91 19.41
CA ARG A 790 14.17 27.13 18.96
C ARG A 790 14.35 26.64 17.54
N ASN A 791 15.25 27.27 16.79
CA ASN A 791 15.64 26.78 15.47
C ASN A 791 16.84 25.83 15.55
N SER A 792 17.28 25.29 14.39
CA SER A 792 18.42 24.36 14.30
C SER A 792 19.74 24.90 14.92
N ALA A 793 19.89 26.23 14.98
CA ALA A 793 21.05 26.89 15.63
C ALA A 793 20.83 27.15 17.12
N GLY A 794 19.77 26.62 17.74
CA GLY A 794 19.42 26.81 19.15
C GLY A 794 18.87 28.20 19.49
N LYS A 795 18.71 29.11 18.49
CA LYS A 795 18.19 30.46 18.69
C LYS A 795 16.67 30.42 18.91
N LYS A 796 16.20 31.24 19.86
CA LYS A 796 14.77 31.42 20.15
C LYS A 796 14.05 31.99 18.92
N VAL A 797 12.94 31.35 18.54
CA VAL A 797 12.05 31.75 17.46
C VAL A 797 10.80 32.40 18.04
N LYS A 798 10.43 33.56 17.52
CA LYS A 798 9.18 34.24 17.88
C LYS A 798 8.01 33.60 17.14
N PHE A 799 6.94 33.36 17.85
CA PHE A 799 5.64 32.95 17.28
C PHE A 799 4.51 33.80 17.89
N LYS A 800 3.36 33.80 17.26
CA LYS A 800 2.13 34.42 17.78
C LYS A 800 1.25 33.30 18.36
N ALA A 801 0.82 33.43 19.60
CA ALA A 801 -0.23 32.57 20.14
C ALA A 801 -1.60 33.03 19.60
N LYS A 802 -2.39 32.10 19.05
CA LYS A 802 -3.80 32.33 18.72
C LYS A 802 -4.67 32.13 19.95
N ASP A 803 -4.33 31.13 20.73
CA ASP A 803 -4.93 30.77 22.03
C ASP A 803 -3.89 30.00 22.87
N ALA A 804 -4.28 29.43 24.01
CA ALA A 804 -3.38 28.67 24.89
C ALA A 804 -2.78 27.42 24.23
N ASN A 805 -3.44 26.87 23.24
CA ASN A 805 -3.14 25.59 22.62
C ASN A 805 -2.69 25.70 21.16
N THR A 806 -2.71 26.91 20.56
CA THR A 806 -2.40 27.10 19.15
C THR A 806 -1.41 28.24 18.96
N ILE A 807 -0.34 27.96 18.25
CA ILE A 807 0.71 28.93 17.89
C ILE A 807 0.88 29.02 16.37
N VAL A 808 1.38 30.16 15.90
CA VAL A 808 1.74 30.36 14.50
C VAL A 808 3.09 31.05 14.35
N VAL A 809 3.96 30.46 13.51
CA VAL A 809 5.13 31.10 12.92
C VAL A 809 4.71 31.58 11.53
N SER A 810 4.53 32.89 11.36
CA SER A 810 3.96 33.47 10.14
C SER A 810 4.77 33.18 8.87
N LYS A 811 6.07 32.96 8.99
CA LYS A 811 6.95 32.57 7.89
C LYS A 811 8.08 31.69 8.43
N THR A 812 8.15 30.47 7.95
CA THR A 812 9.27 29.58 8.22
C THR A 812 10.40 29.77 7.19
N LYS A 813 11.56 29.22 7.45
CA LYS A 813 12.68 29.23 6.53
C LYS A 813 12.85 27.85 5.91
N VAL A 814 13.03 27.78 4.61
CA VAL A 814 13.29 26.52 3.89
C VAL A 814 14.52 25.81 4.45
N GLY A 815 14.38 24.53 4.76
CA GLY A 815 15.42 23.67 5.33
C GLY A 815 15.62 23.82 6.85
N GLU A 816 14.95 24.78 7.49
CA GLU A 816 15.07 25.02 8.95
C GLU A 816 14.20 24.03 9.73
N THR A 817 14.71 23.59 10.88
CA THR A 817 13.97 22.78 11.85
C THR A 817 13.60 23.64 13.05
N TYR A 818 12.39 23.54 13.52
CA TYR A 818 11.82 24.25 14.66
C TYR A 818 11.50 23.23 15.75
N THR A 819 12.14 23.37 16.93
CA THR A 819 11.98 22.42 18.03
C THR A 819 11.35 23.09 19.24
N ILE A 820 10.43 22.40 19.91
CA ILE A 820 9.81 22.80 21.17
C ILE A 820 9.97 21.65 22.15
N GLU A 821 10.56 21.95 23.32
CA GLU A 821 10.56 21.07 24.49
C GLU A 821 9.35 21.41 25.34
N MET A 822 8.54 20.40 25.71
CA MET A 822 7.24 20.56 26.34
C MET A 822 7.31 20.59 27.88
#